data_b5536933dfc7d24f1316185ef43552ec
#
_entry.id   b5536933dfc7d24f1316185ef43552ec
#
_cell.length_a   1.000
_cell.length_b   1.000
_cell.length_c   1.000
_cell.angle_alpha   90.00
_cell.angle_beta   90.00
_cell.angle_gamma   90.00
#
_symmetry.space_group_name_H-M   'P 1'
#
loop_
_entity.id
_entity.type
_entity.pdbx_description
1 polymer ?
#
loop_
_entity_poly.entity_id
_entity_poly.type
_entity_poly.pdbx_seq_one_letter_code
_entity_poly.pdbx_strand_id
1 'polypeptide(L)'
;MNAAGASDVAVRMTGVSKSFGGNRALDNVDLTFHKGRIHALLGGNGAGKSTILKILTGVYTPDEGSRIEVGGVPLTENTPEASRKAGIAMIFQEMSLVPTLTVAQNIFLTRERRDRLGLIDDREAERQARALFGELGIDIDPGRLVSELSAGQQQLTEIIKAMSKQPSILILDEPTTALSQTETDRLFEFVVRLKSKGVAIAYVSHRMDEIFKIADVATILRDGRHVTTAPIGEFTLQSMIEHIVGRSTAGFQDLERQATPGEPLVEMRGVAGARRPNNTADLVVRRGEVVGVAGLLGSGRSSMARLLCGIDPIIAGQILINGKPVSIRSPRDAIDHGIALIPEDRRRQGFVAAHSVAENIHLPVIDKLSKYSWILADKAKQHADTLIKRLRVKTASPDSPISTLSGGNAQKVVIAKWLGNDPDVLVLDEPTAGIDIGSKSEIVALIRELAHQGKGILILSSELAELLAASDRIVVMSNGQLVRAIPRSEIDAVMAVSSDPAERLQLAERYLQLALQNRAQEYTRSQSVGPHGEAPELAANVHLTDDEFAAVRALGAKAAIVMHYTGNAWSNAQVEGLKAQFAAMGIEVVAVTDAGFKASQQITDIEAVLSRDPQVIVSIPTDPAATAPAYRRAAQRGVKLVFMDNVPQGHVAGQDYVSAVSSDNHANGVVSAQLMAQALDGQGEIGAVFHDADFSVTRQRYDAFRKTMAEQHPGIRIVAEQGVTGPDFAAQAQQAAAAMLAAHPALQGIWAVWDVPAEGVLAAAREAGRGDLVVTTVDLGRAVAEDMARGGNVKGVAAQRAYDHGQTEALLAGYGLLGKPAPAFVTLPALRVTQDNVVDAWQIVYRDSAPHL
;
A
#
# COMPACT_ATOMS: atom_id res chain seq x y z
N MET A 1 -18.25 -27.13 -43.62
CA MET A 1 -17.31 -26.02 -43.30
C MET A 1 -18.15 -24.76 -43.27
N ASN A 2 -18.52 -24.33 -42.08
CA ASN A 2 -19.54 -23.31 -41.88
C ASN A 2 -19.00 -21.88 -42.01
N ALA A 3 -19.70 -21.07 -42.79
CA ALA A 3 -19.46 -19.62 -42.97
C ALA A 3 -19.74 -18.74 -41.73
N ALA A 4 -19.74 -19.31 -40.52
CA ALA A 4 -20.01 -18.60 -39.27
C ALA A 4 -18.78 -17.89 -38.63
N GLY A 5 -17.56 -18.10 -39.18
CA GLY A 5 -16.33 -17.56 -38.59
C GLY A 5 -15.92 -16.14 -39.02
N ALA A 6 -16.55 -15.55 -40.04
CA ALA A 6 -16.16 -14.25 -40.60
C ALA A 6 -16.84 -13.05 -39.93
N SER A 7 -17.94 -13.25 -39.16
CA SER A 7 -18.75 -12.16 -38.58
C SER A 7 -18.29 -11.65 -37.20
N ASP A 8 -17.41 -12.38 -36.51
CA ASP A 8 -16.98 -12.08 -35.13
C ASP A 8 -15.68 -11.22 -35.05
N VAL A 9 -14.96 -11.11 -36.15
CA VAL A 9 -13.71 -10.31 -36.19
C VAL A 9 -14.05 -8.82 -36.37
N ALA A 10 -13.57 -7.99 -35.42
CA ALA A 10 -13.71 -6.53 -35.50
C ALA A 10 -12.55 -5.90 -36.28
N VAL A 11 -11.31 -6.34 -36.00
CA VAL A 11 -10.09 -5.89 -36.70
C VAL A 11 -9.22 -7.10 -36.98
N ARG A 12 -8.63 -7.14 -38.19
CA ARG A 12 -7.54 -8.04 -38.54
C ARG A 12 -6.40 -7.26 -39.14
N MET A 13 -5.25 -7.40 -38.54
CA MET A 13 -3.98 -6.85 -39.01
C MET A 13 -3.06 -7.99 -39.36
N THR A 14 -2.48 -8.01 -40.58
CA THR A 14 -1.66 -9.11 -41.05
C THR A 14 -0.36 -8.56 -41.64
N GLY A 15 0.78 -9.13 -41.20
CA GLY A 15 2.10 -8.77 -41.68
C GLY A 15 2.51 -7.33 -41.41
N VAL A 16 1.98 -6.71 -40.36
CA VAL A 16 2.17 -5.28 -40.13
C VAL A 16 3.61 -4.98 -39.72
N SER A 17 4.28 -4.16 -40.53
CA SER A 17 5.65 -3.70 -40.31
C SER A 17 5.71 -2.17 -40.29
N LYS A 18 6.68 -1.60 -39.54
CA LYS A 18 6.92 -0.16 -39.52
C LYS A 18 8.37 0.15 -39.17
N SER A 19 8.98 0.97 -39.99
CA SER A 19 10.35 1.46 -39.79
C SER A 19 10.37 2.99 -39.64
N PHE A 20 11.26 3.49 -38.79
CA PHE A 20 11.54 4.91 -38.58
C PHE A 20 13.05 5.15 -38.66
N GLY A 21 13.51 5.91 -39.65
CA GLY A 21 14.92 6.28 -39.75
C GLY A 21 15.91 5.12 -39.67
N GLY A 22 15.55 3.96 -40.27
CA GLY A 22 16.37 2.74 -40.25
C GLY A 22 16.14 1.84 -39.02
N ASN A 23 15.37 2.26 -38.05
CA ASN A 23 15.01 1.44 -36.87
C ASN A 23 13.64 0.78 -37.08
N ARG A 24 13.57 -0.54 -37.00
CA ARG A 24 12.34 -1.31 -37.22
C ARG A 24 11.53 -1.38 -35.92
N ALA A 25 10.43 -0.63 -35.85
CA ALA A 25 9.55 -0.57 -34.67
C ALA A 25 8.52 -1.70 -34.62
N LEU A 26 8.12 -2.24 -35.79
CA LEU A 26 7.26 -3.42 -35.94
C LEU A 26 7.82 -4.30 -37.07
N ASP A 27 7.83 -5.60 -36.86
CA ASP A 27 8.37 -6.60 -37.77
C ASP A 27 7.40 -7.76 -37.95
N ASN A 28 6.60 -7.69 -39.03
CA ASN A 28 5.67 -8.75 -39.46
C ASN A 28 4.69 -9.17 -38.34
N VAL A 29 3.97 -8.22 -37.76
CA VAL A 29 3.05 -8.48 -36.65
C VAL A 29 1.65 -8.81 -37.16
N ASP A 30 1.10 -9.92 -36.70
CA ASP A 30 -0.31 -10.28 -36.84
C ASP A 30 -1.07 -9.99 -35.55
N LEU A 31 -2.26 -9.36 -35.67
CA LEU A 31 -3.12 -9.00 -34.54
C LEU A 31 -4.60 -9.08 -34.95
N THR A 32 -5.43 -9.68 -34.10
CA THR A 32 -6.88 -9.78 -34.36
C THR A 32 -7.65 -9.38 -33.13
N PHE A 33 -8.59 -8.42 -33.28
CA PHE A 33 -9.56 -8.06 -32.23
C PHE A 33 -10.93 -8.62 -32.59
N HIS A 34 -11.63 -9.15 -31.58
CA HIS A 34 -12.98 -9.73 -31.72
C HIS A 34 -14.05 -8.81 -31.11
N LYS A 35 -15.25 -8.79 -31.71
CA LYS A 35 -16.41 -8.06 -31.20
C LYS A 35 -16.81 -8.60 -29.83
N GLY A 36 -17.20 -7.68 -28.93
CA GLY A 36 -17.62 -8.05 -27.58
C GLY A 36 -16.53 -8.72 -26.74
N ARG A 37 -15.27 -8.44 -27.03
CA ARG A 37 -14.14 -8.91 -26.20
C ARG A 37 -13.22 -7.75 -25.81
N ILE A 38 -12.63 -7.86 -24.62
CA ILE A 38 -11.56 -6.99 -24.14
C ILE A 38 -10.24 -7.71 -24.42
N HIS A 39 -9.47 -7.14 -25.33
CA HIS A 39 -8.18 -7.67 -25.76
C HIS A 39 -7.05 -6.82 -25.17
N ALA A 40 -6.30 -7.38 -24.23
CA ALA A 40 -5.13 -6.73 -23.68
C ALA A 40 -3.95 -6.78 -24.66
N LEU A 41 -3.31 -5.63 -24.91
CA LEU A 41 -2.08 -5.55 -25.68
C LEU A 41 -0.91 -5.22 -24.76
N LEU A 42 -0.03 -6.19 -24.54
CA LEU A 42 1.02 -6.17 -23.55
C LEU A 42 2.41 -6.17 -24.19
N GLY A 43 3.42 -5.77 -23.41
CA GLY A 43 4.82 -5.74 -23.83
C GLY A 43 5.59 -4.61 -23.15
N GLY A 44 6.90 -4.68 -23.16
CA GLY A 44 7.78 -3.63 -22.62
C GLY A 44 7.70 -2.31 -23.40
N ASN A 45 8.36 -1.27 -22.89
CA ASN A 45 8.50 -0.01 -23.62
C ASN A 45 9.35 -0.24 -24.87
N GLY A 46 8.89 0.29 -26.00
CA GLY A 46 9.52 0.03 -27.29
C GLY A 46 9.11 -1.29 -27.96
N ALA A 47 8.25 -2.11 -27.34
CA ALA A 47 7.76 -3.36 -27.93
C ALA A 47 6.86 -3.17 -29.16
N GLY A 48 6.48 -1.93 -29.50
CA GLY A 48 5.67 -1.64 -30.68
C GLY A 48 4.19 -1.39 -30.40
N LYS A 49 3.71 -1.48 -29.14
CA LYS A 49 2.29 -1.30 -28.76
C LYS A 49 1.68 -0.01 -29.29
N SER A 50 2.24 1.13 -28.92
CA SER A 50 1.72 2.44 -29.36
C SER A 50 1.89 2.65 -30.87
N THR A 51 2.90 2.03 -31.50
CA THR A 51 3.11 2.09 -32.95
C THR A 51 1.99 1.35 -33.70
N ILE A 52 1.63 0.12 -33.27
CA ILE A 52 0.56 -0.64 -33.94
C ILE A 52 -0.80 0.01 -33.74
N LEU A 53 -1.07 0.61 -32.57
CA LEU A 53 -2.31 1.36 -32.30
C LEU A 53 -2.37 2.66 -33.10
N LYS A 54 -1.24 3.40 -33.27
CA LYS A 54 -1.17 4.58 -34.13
C LYS A 54 -1.31 4.25 -35.62
N ILE A 55 -0.89 3.06 -36.05
CA ILE A 55 -1.18 2.56 -37.40
C ILE A 55 -2.68 2.29 -37.52
N LEU A 56 -3.31 1.59 -36.57
CA LEU A 56 -4.75 1.29 -36.60
C LEU A 56 -5.61 2.55 -36.59
N THR A 57 -5.16 3.62 -35.92
CA THR A 57 -5.85 4.91 -35.90
C THR A 57 -5.48 5.83 -37.07
N GLY A 58 -4.64 5.39 -37.99
CA GLY A 58 -4.25 6.13 -39.19
C GLY A 58 -3.26 7.28 -38.94
N VAL A 59 -2.67 7.38 -37.76
CA VAL A 59 -1.64 8.38 -37.41
C VAL A 59 -0.31 8.03 -38.10
N TYR A 60 0.00 6.73 -38.20
CA TYR A 60 1.16 6.23 -38.93
C TYR A 60 0.74 5.33 -40.09
N THR A 61 1.34 5.50 -41.23
CA THR A 61 1.19 4.60 -42.38
C THR A 61 2.12 3.39 -42.20
N PRO A 62 1.63 2.13 -42.28
CA PRO A 62 2.48 0.96 -42.19
C PRO A 62 3.39 0.85 -43.43
N ASP A 63 4.44 0.03 -43.32
CA ASP A 63 5.33 -0.31 -44.47
C ASP A 63 4.60 -1.20 -45.47
N GLU A 64 5.10 -1.27 -46.72
CA GLU A 64 4.54 -2.10 -47.79
C GLU A 64 4.39 -3.57 -47.38
N GLY A 65 3.32 -4.22 -47.88
CA GLY A 65 3.00 -5.62 -47.55
C GLY A 65 2.07 -5.81 -46.35
N SER A 66 1.85 -4.77 -45.54
CA SER A 66 0.90 -4.76 -44.41
C SER A 66 -0.55 -4.74 -44.89
N ARG A 67 -1.44 -5.49 -44.21
CA ARG A 67 -2.88 -5.50 -44.49
C ARG A 67 -3.66 -5.21 -43.23
N ILE A 68 -4.68 -4.33 -43.33
CA ILE A 68 -5.58 -3.98 -42.22
C ILE A 68 -7.02 -4.10 -42.73
N GLU A 69 -7.84 -4.86 -42.00
CA GLU A 69 -9.26 -5.03 -42.27
C GLU A 69 -10.07 -4.66 -41.01
N VAL A 70 -11.14 -3.89 -41.20
CA VAL A 70 -12.05 -3.49 -40.12
C VAL A 70 -13.46 -3.96 -40.49
N GLY A 71 -14.06 -4.82 -39.65
CA GLY A 71 -15.37 -5.42 -39.93
C GLY A 71 -15.38 -6.27 -41.22
N GLY A 72 -14.24 -6.82 -41.63
CA GLY A 72 -14.05 -7.57 -42.89
C GLY A 72 -13.88 -6.68 -44.14
N VAL A 73 -13.77 -5.37 -43.98
CA VAL A 73 -13.54 -4.42 -45.08
C VAL A 73 -12.10 -3.94 -45.04
N PRO A 74 -11.32 -4.05 -46.12
CA PRO A 74 -9.94 -3.53 -46.16
C PRO A 74 -9.89 -2.01 -45.93
N LEU A 75 -9.01 -1.57 -45.04
CA LEU A 75 -8.71 -0.16 -44.83
C LEU A 75 -7.67 0.30 -45.87
N THR A 76 -8.16 0.76 -47.03
CA THR A 76 -7.31 1.12 -48.17
C THR A 76 -6.54 2.42 -47.98
N GLU A 77 -7.13 3.37 -47.26
CA GLU A 77 -6.51 4.64 -46.88
C GLU A 77 -6.24 4.62 -45.36
N ASN A 78 -4.97 4.69 -45.00
CA ASN A 78 -4.60 4.70 -43.59
C ASN A 78 -4.44 6.14 -43.10
N THR A 79 -5.59 6.79 -42.88
CA THR A 79 -5.71 8.17 -42.37
C THR A 79 -6.60 8.17 -41.12
N PRO A 80 -6.44 9.19 -40.21
CA PRO A 80 -7.28 9.30 -39.02
C PRO A 80 -8.78 9.44 -39.35
N GLU A 81 -9.11 10.03 -40.50
CA GLU A 81 -10.47 10.19 -40.97
C GLU A 81 -11.07 8.83 -41.39
N ALA A 82 -10.33 8.02 -42.16
CA ALA A 82 -10.74 6.70 -42.61
C ALA A 82 -10.92 5.76 -41.43
N SER A 83 -10.00 5.74 -40.48
CA SER A 83 -10.10 4.95 -39.25
C SER A 83 -11.32 5.33 -38.41
N ARG A 84 -11.59 6.64 -38.29
CA ARG A 84 -12.79 7.14 -37.59
C ARG A 84 -14.09 6.73 -38.30
N LYS A 85 -14.13 6.82 -39.63
CA LYS A 85 -15.28 6.39 -40.44
C LYS A 85 -15.54 4.86 -40.32
N ALA A 86 -14.46 4.08 -40.14
CA ALA A 86 -14.53 2.65 -39.85
C ALA A 86 -14.97 2.32 -38.40
N GLY A 87 -15.28 3.34 -37.58
CA GLY A 87 -15.78 3.18 -36.22
C GLY A 87 -14.72 2.96 -35.14
N ILE A 88 -13.47 3.35 -35.40
CA ILE A 88 -12.38 3.27 -34.42
C ILE A 88 -12.31 4.58 -33.64
N ALA A 89 -12.30 4.47 -32.31
CA ALA A 89 -11.97 5.57 -31.40
C ALA A 89 -10.82 5.18 -30.47
N MET A 90 -9.94 6.14 -30.17
CA MET A 90 -8.81 5.93 -29.27
C MET A 90 -8.76 7.03 -28.22
N ILE A 91 -8.47 6.64 -27.00
CA ILE A 91 -8.06 7.50 -25.90
C ILE A 91 -6.54 7.43 -25.84
N PHE A 92 -5.90 8.58 -26.05
CA PHE A 92 -4.46 8.69 -26.06
C PHE A 92 -3.93 8.85 -24.62
N GLN A 93 -2.69 8.46 -24.38
CA GLN A 93 -1.99 8.67 -23.12
C GLN A 93 -1.84 10.17 -22.77
N GLU A 94 -1.66 11.03 -23.78
CA GLU A 94 -1.67 12.48 -23.63
C GLU A 94 -3.09 13.00 -23.91
N MET A 95 -3.63 13.82 -22.99
CA MET A 95 -4.99 14.35 -23.11
C MET A 95 -5.12 15.31 -24.29
N SER A 96 -6.18 15.17 -25.06
CA SER A 96 -6.49 16.00 -26.23
C SER A 96 -7.52 17.11 -25.92
N LEU A 97 -7.75 17.42 -24.63
CA LEU A 97 -8.71 18.43 -24.21
C LEU A 97 -8.13 19.85 -24.35
N VAL A 98 -9.01 20.79 -24.75
CA VAL A 98 -8.68 22.21 -24.79
C VAL A 98 -9.04 22.85 -23.45
N PRO A 99 -8.07 23.34 -22.65
CA PRO A 99 -8.32 23.79 -21.28
C PRO A 99 -9.27 24.97 -21.14
N THR A 100 -9.34 25.82 -22.18
CA THR A 100 -10.14 27.06 -22.24
C THR A 100 -11.58 26.84 -22.70
N LEU A 101 -11.94 25.61 -23.11
CA LEU A 101 -13.30 25.24 -23.47
C LEU A 101 -13.99 24.52 -22.32
N THR A 102 -15.35 24.54 -22.32
CA THR A 102 -16.14 23.80 -21.38
C THR A 102 -16.04 22.29 -21.66
N VAL A 103 -16.44 21.48 -20.69
CA VAL A 103 -16.52 20.01 -20.81
C VAL A 103 -17.42 19.63 -22.01
N ALA A 104 -18.61 20.22 -22.12
CA ALA A 104 -19.54 19.93 -23.23
C ALA A 104 -18.93 20.33 -24.59
N GLN A 105 -18.31 21.50 -24.69
CA GLN A 105 -17.64 21.96 -25.89
C GLN A 105 -16.49 21.02 -26.31
N ASN A 106 -15.71 20.52 -25.36
CA ASN A 106 -14.66 19.52 -25.63
C ASN A 106 -15.21 18.20 -26.16
N ILE A 107 -16.32 17.69 -25.58
CA ILE A 107 -16.95 16.41 -25.99
C ILE A 107 -17.44 16.50 -27.43
N PHE A 108 -18.07 17.63 -27.82
CA PHE A 108 -18.65 17.82 -29.15
C PHE A 108 -17.77 18.66 -30.10
N LEU A 109 -16.52 18.90 -29.76
CA LEU A 109 -15.57 19.62 -30.62
C LEU A 109 -15.51 19.00 -32.03
N THR A 110 -15.60 19.83 -33.07
CA THR A 110 -15.74 19.49 -34.51
C THR A 110 -17.08 18.81 -34.90
N ARG A 111 -18.02 18.71 -33.96
CA ARG A 111 -19.38 18.15 -34.16
C ARG A 111 -20.39 18.93 -33.33
N GLU A 112 -20.18 20.24 -33.28
CA GLU A 112 -20.99 21.15 -32.48
C GLU A 112 -22.48 20.97 -32.80
N ARG A 113 -23.30 20.93 -31.75
CA ARG A 113 -24.76 20.89 -31.90
C ARG A 113 -25.23 22.26 -32.41
N ARG A 114 -26.11 22.23 -33.41
CA ARG A 114 -26.62 23.46 -34.02
C ARG A 114 -28.13 23.53 -33.84
N ASP A 115 -28.63 24.74 -33.61
CA ASP A 115 -30.04 25.02 -33.55
C ASP A 115 -30.68 25.07 -34.98
N ARG A 116 -31.97 25.37 -35.06
CA ARG A 116 -32.69 25.49 -36.35
C ARG A 116 -32.18 26.59 -37.26
N LEU A 117 -31.45 27.55 -36.69
CA LEU A 117 -30.87 28.69 -37.43
C LEU A 117 -29.41 28.41 -37.80
N GLY A 118 -28.87 27.24 -37.45
CA GLY A 118 -27.49 26.87 -37.76
C GLY A 118 -26.44 27.42 -36.76
N LEU A 119 -26.89 28.08 -35.68
CA LEU A 119 -26.02 28.57 -34.62
C LEU A 119 -25.64 27.44 -33.64
N ILE A 120 -24.49 27.55 -32.97
CA ILE A 120 -24.06 26.56 -31.97
C ILE A 120 -25.03 26.58 -30.77
N ASP A 121 -25.54 25.40 -30.39
CA ASP A 121 -26.43 25.21 -29.26
C ASP A 121 -25.68 24.57 -28.10
N ASP A 122 -25.07 25.39 -27.25
CA ASP A 122 -24.32 24.93 -26.06
C ASP A 122 -25.22 24.25 -25.03
N ARG A 123 -26.50 24.67 -24.92
CA ARG A 123 -27.47 24.04 -23.99
C ARG A 123 -27.81 22.60 -24.38
N GLU A 124 -27.96 22.34 -25.67
CA GLU A 124 -28.17 20.99 -26.19
C GLU A 124 -26.91 20.15 -26.02
N ALA A 125 -25.72 20.71 -26.23
CA ALA A 125 -24.45 20.04 -25.99
C ALA A 125 -24.28 19.65 -24.50
N GLU A 126 -24.58 20.58 -23.57
CA GLU A 126 -24.54 20.30 -22.13
C GLU A 126 -25.55 19.22 -21.71
N ARG A 127 -26.77 19.26 -22.25
CA ARG A 127 -27.80 18.26 -21.98
C ARG A 127 -27.35 16.86 -22.40
N GLN A 128 -26.79 16.72 -23.61
CA GLN A 128 -26.28 15.45 -24.11
C GLN A 128 -25.05 14.98 -23.34
N ALA A 129 -24.12 15.87 -22.97
CA ALA A 129 -22.97 15.55 -22.15
C ALA A 129 -23.41 15.02 -20.77
N ARG A 130 -24.40 15.67 -20.15
CA ARG A 130 -24.95 15.24 -18.86
C ARG A 130 -25.58 13.84 -18.94
N ALA A 131 -26.26 13.51 -20.02
CA ALA A 131 -26.79 12.17 -20.23
C ALA A 131 -25.68 11.12 -20.35
N LEU A 132 -24.59 11.43 -21.08
CA LEU A 132 -23.43 10.54 -21.22
C LEU A 132 -22.71 10.32 -19.88
N PHE A 133 -22.54 11.37 -19.06
CA PHE A 133 -21.98 11.24 -17.71
C PHE A 133 -22.89 10.39 -16.78
N GLY A 134 -24.21 10.57 -16.92
CA GLY A 134 -25.20 9.77 -16.18
C GLY A 134 -25.11 8.28 -16.48
N GLU A 135 -24.78 7.87 -17.70
CA GLU A 135 -24.53 6.45 -18.03
C GLU A 135 -23.35 5.84 -17.29
N LEU A 136 -22.38 6.67 -16.90
CA LEU A 136 -21.20 6.27 -16.13
C LEU A 136 -21.38 6.42 -14.61
N GLY A 137 -22.49 7.01 -14.16
CA GLY A 137 -22.68 7.35 -12.75
C GLY A 137 -21.68 8.39 -12.22
N ILE A 138 -21.22 9.31 -13.11
CA ILE A 138 -20.21 10.33 -12.80
C ILE A 138 -20.92 11.70 -12.76
N ASP A 139 -20.62 12.47 -11.70
CA ASP A 139 -21.14 13.82 -11.53
C ASP A 139 -20.05 14.85 -11.91
N ILE A 140 -20.04 15.25 -13.18
CA ILE A 140 -19.22 16.35 -13.70
C ILE A 140 -20.16 17.34 -14.37
N ASP A 141 -20.11 18.61 -13.97
CA ASP A 141 -20.91 19.67 -14.63
C ASP A 141 -20.37 19.96 -16.02
N PRO A 142 -21.15 19.73 -17.10
CA PRO A 142 -20.74 19.95 -18.46
C PRO A 142 -20.40 21.41 -18.81
N GLY A 143 -20.90 22.38 -18.03
CA GLY A 143 -20.65 23.81 -18.22
C GLY A 143 -19.31 24.30 -17.65
N ARG A 144 -18.60 23.51 -16.82
CA ARG A 144 -17.31 23.89 -16.27
C ARG A 144 -16.21 23.90 -17.31
N LEU A 145 -15.21 24.77 -17.12
CA LEU A 145 -14.00 24.77 -17.93
C LEU A 145 -13.14 23.54 -17.61
N VAL A 146 -12.51 22.95 -18.62
CA VAL A 146 -11.61 21.80 -18.45
C VAL A 146 -10.42 22.14 -17.56
N SER A 147 -9.92 23.38 -17.58
CA SER A 147 -8.86 23.87 -16.70
C SER A 147 -9.18 23.82 -15.21
N GLU A 148 -10.46 23.76 -14.84
CA GLU A 148 -10.94 23.69 -13.45
C GLU A 148 -11.12 22.25 -12.94
N LEU A 149 -10.97 21.27 -13.81
CA LEU A 149 -11.16 19.86 -13.49
C LEU A 149 -9.89 19.24 -12.87
N SER A 150 -10.07 18.27 -11.96
CA SER A 150 -8.98 17.40 -11.53
C SER A 150 -8.47 16.54 -12.71
N ALA A 151 -7.25 16.01 -12.60
CA ALA A 151 -6.69 15.13 -13.63
C ALA A 151 -7.58 13.90 -13.90
N GLY A 152 -8.17 13.30 -12.87
CA GLY A 152 -9.13 12.20 -13.01
C GLY A 152 -10.40 12.62 -13.77
N GLN A 153 -10.98 13.79 -13.45
CA GLN A 153 -12.15 14.31 -14.15
C GLN A 153 -11.84 14.64 -15.62
N GLN A 154 -10.64 15.13 -15.91
CA GLN A 154 -10.19 15.35 -17.31
C GLN A 154 -10.11 14.01 -18.06
N GLN A 155 -9.53 12.98 -17.44
CA GLN A 155 -9.44 11.63 -18.03
C GLN A 155 -10.83 11.05 -18.33
N LEU A 156 -11.78 11.17 -17.40
CA LEU A 156 -13.16 10.76 -17.60
C LEU A 156 -13.85 11.55 -18.73
N THR A 157 -13.56 12.84 -18.86
CA THR A 157 -14.04 13.68 -19.97
C THR A 157 -13.53 13.20 -21.33
N GLU A 158 -12.24 12.79 -21.43
CA GLU A 158 -11.67 12.18 -22.64
C GLU A 158 -12.38 10.87 -23.01
N ILE A 159 -12.68 10.02 -22.02
CA ILE A 159 -13.42 8.79 -22.24
C ILE A 159 -14.81 9.08 -22.81
N ILE A 160 -15.56 10.02 -22.23
CA ILE A 160 -16.87 10.44 -22.72
C ILE A 160 -16.79 11.05 -24.12
N LYS A 161 -15.78 11.86 -24.41
CA LYS A 161 -15.52 12.41 -25.75
C LYS A 161 -15.33 11.30 -26.80
N ALA A 162 -14.57 10.25 -26.48
CA ALA A 162 -14.42 9.09 -27.37
C ALA A 162 -15.73 8.36 -27.56
N MET A 163 -16.48 8.13 -26.48
CA MET A 163 -17.78 7.41 -26.49
C MET A 163 -18.90 8.16 -27.20
N SER A 164 -18.90 9.51 -27.16
CA SER A 164 -19.87 10.33 -27.87
C SER A 164 -19.91 10.06 -29.38
N LYS A 165 -18.87 9.35 -29.89
CA LYS A 165 -18.74 8.94 -31.31
C LYS A 165 -19.39 7.60 -31.62
N GLN A 166 -19.93 6.87 -30.61
CA GLN A 166 -20.49 5.54 -30.68
C GLN A 166 -19.55 4.54 -31.43
N PRO A 167 -18.34 4.33 -30.98
CA PRO A 167 -17.38 3.51 -31.68
C PRO A 167 -17.77 2.02 -31.66
N SER A 168 -17.47 1.30 -32.76
CA SER A 168 -17.51 -0.18 -32.79
C SER A 168 -16.21 -0.80 -32.22
N ILE A 169 -15.12 -0.03 -32.22
CA ILE A 169 -13.81 -0.43 -31.70
C ILE A 169 -13.28 0.72 -30.84
N LEU A 170 -13.02 0.42 -29.57
CA LEU A 170 -12.51 1.38 -28.58
C LEU A 170 -11.10 0.98 -28.16
N ILE A 171 -10.16 1.89 -28.28
CA ILE A 171 -8.76 1.71 -27.86
C ILE A 171 -8.54 2.55 -26.61
N LEU A 172 -8.11 1.92 -25.53
CA LEU A 172 -7.80 2.51 -24.23
C LEU A 172 -6.31 2.36 -23.97
N ASP A 173 -5.55 3.45 -24.06
CA ASP A 173 -4.10 3.46 -23.81
C ASP A 173 -3.81 4.07 -22.44
N GLU A 174 -3.53 3.23 -21.45
CA GLU A 174 -3.29 3.55 -20.03
C GLU A 174 -4.38 4.45 -19.40
N PRO A 175 -5.67 4.06 -19.45
CA PRO A 175 -6.77 4.95 -19.10
C PRO A 175 -6.90 5.24 -17.60
N THR A 176 -6.22 4.50 -16.73
CA THR A 176 -6.36 4.54 -15.26
C THR A 176 -5.25 5.34 -14.56
N THR A 177 -4.25 5.82 -15.28
CA THR A 177 -3.03 6.44 -14.70
C THR A 177 -3.35 7.64 -13.78
N ALA A 178 -4.43 8.40 -14.07
CA ALA A 178 -4.83 9.59 -13.30
C ALA A 178 -6.07 9.35 -12.42
N LEU A 179 -6.62 8.14 -12.40
CA LEU A 179 -7.87 7.81 -11.70
C LEU A 179 -7.62 7.29 -10.29
N SER A 180 -8.52 7.64 -9.36
CA SER A 180 -8.64 6.98 -8.07
C SER A 180 -9.17 5.54 -8.23
N GLN A 181 -9.03 4.71 -7.19
CA GLN A 181 -9.53 3.32 -7.22
C GLN A 181 -11.05 3.27 -7.52
N THR A 182 -11.84 4.12 -6.88
CA THR A 182 -13.30 4.21 -7.10
C THR A 182 -13.65 4.60 -8.53
N GLU A 183 -12.90 5.54 -9.13
CA GLU A 183 -13.10 5.95 -10.53
C GLU A 183 -12.67 4.84 -11.50
N THR A 184 -11.59 4.10 -11.18
CA THR A 184 -11.13 2.93 -11.93
C THR A 184 -12.17 1.81 -11.94
N ASP A 185 -12.77 1.48 -10.80
CA ASP A 185 -13.80 0.46 -10.70
C ASP A 185 -15.04 0.84 -11.52
N ARG A 186 -15.49 2.09 -11.49
CA ARG A 186 -16.58 2.61 -12.35
C ARG A 186 -16.23 2.51 -13.84
N LEU A 187 -14.98 2.83 -14.21
CA LEU A 187 -14.52 2.67 -15.58
C LEU A 187 -14.59 1.19 -16.02
N PHE A 188 -14.18 0.26 -15.17
CA PHE A 188 -14.24 -1.17 -15.47
C PHE A 188 -15.65 -1.67 -15.66
N GLU A 189 -16.58 -1.30 -14.79
CA GLU A 189 -18.01 -1.62 -14.97
C GLU A 189 -18.56 -1.10 -16.31
N PHE A 190 -18.14 0.10 -16.69
CA PHE A 190 -18.53 0.70 -17.95
C PHE A 190 -17.91 -0.05 -19.15
N VAL A 191 -16.62 -0.38 -19.11
CA VAL A 191 -15.92 -1.16 -20.15
C VAL A 191 -16.59 -2.52 -20.34
N VAL A 192 -16.96 -3.20 -19.26
CA VAL A 192 -17.71 -4.48 -19.30
C VAL A 192 -19.10 -4.31 -19.93
N ARG A 193 -19.80 -3.20 -19.65
CA ARG A 193 -21.09 -2.89 -20.31
C ARG A 193 -20.93 -2.63 -21.81
N LEU A 194 -19.85 -1.97 -22.25
CA LEU A 194 -19.57 -1.79 -23.67
C LEU A 194 -19.27 -3.11 -24.38
N LYS A 195 -18.49 -3.97 -23.74
CA LYS A 195 -18.24 -5.33 -24.19
C LYS A 195 -19.57 -6.08 -24.42
N SER A 196 -20.52 -6.03 -23.48
CA SER A 196 -21.82 -6.69 -23.62
C SER A 196 -22.68 -6.12 -24.75
N LYS A 197 -22.45 -4.86 -25.15
CA LYS A 197 -23.07 -4.23 -26.34
C LYS A 197 -22.35 -4.59 -27.66
N GLY A 198 -21.35 -5.46 -27.63
CA GLY A 198 -20.62 -5.93 -28.80
C GLY A 198 -19.46 -5.04 -29.27
N VAL A 199 -19.07 -4.02 -28.51
CA VAL A 199 -17.91 -3.19 -28.81
C VAL A 199 -16.63 -4.03 -28.63
N ALA A 200 -15.72 -3.98 -29.61
CA ALA A 200 -14.38 -4.56 -29.48
C ALA A 200 -13.49 -3.56 -28.73
N ILE A 201 -12.80 -4.02 -27.69
CA ILE A 201 -12.00 -3.15 -26.81
C ILE A 201 -10.55 -3.61 -26.83
N ALA A 202 -9.65 -2.72 -27.24
CA ALA A 202 -8.21 -2.89 -27.10
C ALA A 202 -7.78 -2.14 -25.83
N TYR A 203 -7.21 -2.86 -24.86
CA TYR A 203 -6.81 -2.32 -23.55
C TYR A 203 -5.31 -2.41 -23.39
N VAL A 204 -4.65 -1.29 -23.17
CA VAL A 204 -3.22 -1.23 -22.88
C VAL A 204 -3.03 -0.71 -21.46
N SER A 205 -2.38 -1.51 -20.63
CA SER A 205 -1.97 -1.13 -19.28
C SER A 205 -0.66 -1.84 -18.93
N HIS A 206 0.12 -1.24 -18.08
CA HIS A 206 1.27 -1.87 -17.45
C HIS A 206 0.92 -2.48 -16.06
N ARG A 207 -0.31 -2.28 -15.58
CA ARG A 207 -0.84 -2.81 -14.33
C ARG A 207 -1.47 -4.18 -14.57
N MET A 208 -0.80 -5.22 -14.11
CA MET A 208 -1.23 -6.60 -14.36
C MET A 208 -2.53 -6.94 -13.63
N ASP A 209 -2.76 -6.37 -12.44
CA ASP A 209 -4.02 -6.49 -11.70
C ASP A 209 -5.24 -6.08 -12.53
N GLU A 210 -5.13 -4.98 -13.28
CA GLU A 210 -6.18 -4.52 -14.19
C GLU A 210 -6.42 -5.52 -15.33
N ILE A 211 -5.35 -6.02 -15.93
CA ILE A 211 -5.42 -6.95 -17.05
C ILE A 211 -6.12 -8.25 -16.66
N PHE A 212 -5.72 -8.85 -15.53
CA PHE A 212 -6.36 -10.08 -15.04
C PHE A 212 -7.82 -9.86 -14.62
N LYS A 213 -8.18 -8.63 -14.20
CA LYS A 213 -9.55 -8.30 -13.77
C LYS A 213 -10.53 -8.19 -14.93
N ILE A 214 -10.12 -7.62 -16.09
CA ILE A 214 -11.08 -7.24 -17.14
C ILE A 214 -10.86 -7.91 -18.50
N ALA A 215 -9.62 -8.35 -18.85
CA ALA A 215 -9.31 -8.85 -20.18
C ALA A 215 -9.83 -10.27 -20.41
N ASP A 216 -10.23 -10.57 -21.64
CA ASP A 216 -10.59 -11.93 -22.10
C ASP A 216 -9.41 -12.63 -22.77
N VAL A 217 -8.62 -11.86 -23.53
CA VAL A 217 -7.50 -12.34 -24.34
C VAL A 217 -6.34 -11.36 -24.18
N ALA A 218 -5.13 -11.86 -24.15
CA ALA A 218 -3.92 -11.04 -24.14
C ALA A 218 -3.01 -11.38 -25.33
N THR A 219 -2.50 -10.35 -26.00
CA THR A 219 -1.40 -10.45 -26.97
C THR A 219 -0.16 -9.78 -26.39
N ILE A 220 0.96 -10.47 -26.43
CA ILE A 220 2.26 -9.98 -25.97
C ILE A 220 3.14 -9.65 -27.16
N LEU A 221 3.62 -8.41 -27.22
CA LEU A 221 4.63 -7.94 -28.16
C LEU A 221 5.98 -7.77 -27.46
N ARG A 222 7.07 -8.10 -28.17
CA ARG A 222 8.44 -7.87 -27.70
C ARG A 222 9.34 -7.53 -28.88
N ASP A 223 10.11 -6.43 -28.75
CA ASP A 223 11.07 -5.96 -29.77
C ASP A 223 10.42 -5.83 -31.16
N GLY A 224 9.19 -5.34 -31.23
CA GLY A 224 8.43 -5.13 -32.46
C GLY A 224 7.83 -6.39 -33.06
N ARG A 225 7.87 -7.55 -32.40
CA ARG A 225 7.35 -8.83 -32.86
C ARG A 225 6.26 -9.38 -31.99
N HIS A 226 5.38 -10.16 -32.56
CA HIS A 226 4.38 -10.95 -31.84
C HIS A 226 5.07 -12.12 -31.11
N VAL A 227 4.80 -12.28 -29.81
CA VAL A 227 5.32 -13.38 -28.99
C VAL A 227 4.26 -14.45 -28.82
N THR A 228 3.08 -14.08 -28.31
CA THR A 228 1.96 -15.01 -28.09
C THR A 228 0.64 -14.27 -28.01
N THR A 229 -0.45 -14.97 -28.29
CA THR A 229 -1.84 -14.54 -28.05
C THR A 229 -2.59 -15.71 -27.46
N ALA A 230 -3.18 -15.54 -26.28
CA ALA A 230 -3.94 -16.56 -25.58
C ALA A 230 -5.07 -15.97 -24.71
N PRO A 231 -6.10 -16.77 -24.35
CA PRO A 231 -7.05 -16.41 -23.31
C PRO A 231 -6.36 -16.05 -22.01
N ILE A 232 -6.90 -15.03 -21.27
CA ILE A 232 -6.25 -14.54 -20.05
C ILE A 232 -6.10 -15.63 -18.98
N GLY A 233 -7.03 -16.59 -18.92
CA GLY A 233 -6.97 -17.71 -17.97
C GLY A 233 -5.84 -18.72 -18.21
N GLU A 234 -5.17 -18.66 -19.36
CA GLU A 234 -3.98 -19.51 -19.66
C GLU A 234 -2.68 -18.89 -19.13
N PHE A 235 -2.72 -17.62 -18.70
CA PHE A 235 -1.57 -16.93 -18.14
C PHE A 235 -1.61 -16.94 -16.62
N THR A 236 -0.45 -17.18 -16.01
CA THR A 236 -0.16 -16.75 -14.64
C THR A 236 0.57 -15.41 -14.69
N LEU A 237 0.57 -14.64 -13.59
CA LEU A 237 1.34 -13.39 -13.51
C LEU A 237 2.81 -13.61 -13.91
N GLN A 238 3.41 -14.68 -13.39
CA GLN A 238 4.80 -15.02 -13.69
C GLN A 238 5.01 -15.34 -15.18
N SER A 239 4.17 -16.21 -15.78
CA SER A 239 4.30 -16.57 -17.19
C SER A 239 4.11 -15.35 -18.10
N MET A 240 3.20 -14.45 -17.75
CA MET A 240 2.97 -13.21 -18.49
C MET A 240 4.21 -12.30 -18.45
N ILE A 241 4.82 -12.11 -17.29
CA ILE A 241 6.05 -11.33 -17.11
C ILE A 241 7.21 -11.98 -17.90
N GLU A 242 7.36 -13.29 -17.84
CA GLU A 242 8.40 -14.03 -18.61
C GLU A 242 8.26 -13.83 -20.13
N HIS A 243 7.04 -13.85 -20.65
CA HIS A 243 6.80 -13.58 -22.08
C HIS A 243 7.12 -12.12 -22.45
N ILE A 244 6.82 -11.14 -21.57
CA ILE A 244 7.11 -9.73 -21.78
C ILE A 244 8.63 -9.46 -21.73
N VAL A 245 9.32 -10.00 -20.72
CA VAL A 245 10.75 -9.72 -20.44
C VAL A 245 11.67 -10.65 -21.23
N GLY A 246 11.24 -11.87 -21.54
CA GLY A 246 12.00 -12.85 -22.31
C GLY A 246 13.08 -13.61 -21.52
N ARG A 247 13.05 -13.52 -20.20
CA ARG A 247 13.93 -14.26 -19.28
C ARG A 247 13.10 -14.71 -18.09
N SER A 248 13.46 -15.86 -17.51
CA SER A 248 12.86 -16.27 -16.23
C SER A 248 13.10 -15.19 -15.18
N THR A 249 12.01 -14.58 -14.68
CA THR A 249 12.06 -13.56 -13.64
C THR A 249 12.03 -14.22 -12.24
N ALA A 250 12.99 -15.09 -11.94
CA ALA A 250 13.30 -15.47 -10.56
C ALA A 250 13.78 -14.25 -9.71
N GLY A 251 13.75 -13.03 -10.27
CA GLY A 251 14.53 -11.88 -9.86
C GLY A 251 13.89 -10.84 -8.92
N PHE A 252 12.60 -10.89 -8.58
CA PHE A 252 12.08 -9.98 -7.55
C PHE A 252 12.24 -10.49 -6.11
N GLN A 253 12.51 -11.79 -5.94
CA GLN A 253 12.46 -12.44 -4.62
C GLN A 253 13.80 -12.70 -3.94
N ASP A 254 14.92 -12.76 -4.70
CA ASP A 254 16.24 -13.18 -4.17
C ASP A 254 17.37 -12.18 -4.43
N LEU A 255 17.09 -10.88 -4.35
CA LEU A 255 18.18 -9.93 -4.21
C LEU A 255 18.72 -10.08 -2.79
N GLU A 256 19.91 -10.72 -2.69
CA GLU A 256 20.61 -10.91 -1.41
C GLU A 256 20.66 -9.59 -0.63
N ARG A 257 20.05 -9.60 0.56
CA ARG A 257 20.04 -8.48 1.49
C ARG A 257 21.13 -8.74 2.51
N GLN A 258 22.35 -8.33 2.20
CA GLN A 258 23.50 -8.58 3.09
C GLN A 258 23.89 -7.38 3.94
N ALA A 259 23.21 -6.24 3.83
CA ALA A 259 23.66 -5.05 4.56
C ALA A 259 22.96 -4.92 5.91
N THR A 260 23.71 -5.13 6.99
CA THR A 260 23.36 -4.58 8.29
C THR A 260 23.42 -3.06 8.18
N PRO A 261 22.33 -2.31 8.50
CA PRO A 261 22.36 -0.85 8.44
C PRO A 261 23.46 -0.27 9.31
N GLY A 262 24.32 0.58 8.71
CA GLY A 262 25.42 1.22 9.41
C GLY A 262 25.01 2.45 10.23
N GLU A 263 25.96 3.35 10.46
CA GLU A 263 25.73 4.61 11.18
C GLU A 263 24.73 5.52 10.46
N PRO A 264 23.96 6.36 11.21
CA PRO A 264 23.07 7.34 10.63
C PRO A 264 23.80 8.32 9.73
N LEU A 265 23.36 8.41 8.45
CA LEU A 265 23.87 9.41 7.50
C LEU A 265 23.06 10.70 7.55
N VAL A 266 21.70 10.57 7.57
CA VAL A 266 20.77 11.69 7.65
C VAL A 266 19.71 11.40 8.69
N GLU A 267 19.45 12.41 9.55
CA GLU A 267 18.36 12.38 10.53
C GLU A 267 17.52 13.66 10.37
N MET A 268 16.25 13.50 10.22
CA MET A 268 15.25 14.57 10.36
C MET A 268 14.62 14.44 11.75
N ARG A 269 14.65 15.51 12.54
CA ARG A 269 14.08 15.53 13.89
C ARG A 269 13.07 16.66 14.01
N GLY A 270 11.78 16.30 14.12
CA GLY A 270 10.68 17.23 14.24
C GLY A 270 10.55 18.19 13.06
N VAL A 271 10.94 17.78 11.84
CA VAL A 271 11.00 18.69 10.67
C VAL A 271 9.60 18.96 10.13
N ALA A 272 9.24 20.25 10.01
CA ALA A 272 8.00 20.69 9.40
C ALA A 272 8.25 21.79 8.35
N GLY A 273 7.40 21.82 7.32
CA GLY A 273 7.41 22.82 6.26
C GLY A 273 6.17 23.74 6.30
N ALA A 274 6.26 24.90 5.61
CA ALA A 274 5.21 25.92 5.61
C ALA A 274 3.83 25.43 5.13
N ARG A 275 3.78 24.40 4.28
CA ARG A 275 2.52 23.82 3.80
C ARG A 275 1.76 23.04 4.88
N ARG A 276 2.46 22.50 5.89
CA ARG A 276 1.91 21.70 6.98
C ARG A 276 2.67 21.99 8.28
N PRO A 277 2.48 23.17 8.87
CA PRO A 277 3.31 23.65 9.97
C PRO A 277 3.17 22.84 11.26
N ASN A 278 2.04 22.19 11.46
CA ASN A 278 1.74 21.41 12.67
C ASN A 278 2.11 19.91 12.52
N ASN A 279 2.56 19.47 11.34
CA ASN A 279 2.85 18.06 11.08
C ASN A 279 4.36 17.88 10.92
N THR A 280 4.98 17.31 11.94
CA THR A 280 6.43 17.06 11.98
C THR A 280 6.77 15.67 11.45
N ALA A 281 7.94 15.57 10.82
CA ALA A 281 8.49 14.29 10.35
C ALA A 281 9.80 13.98 11.07
N ASP A 282 9.91 12.75 11.57
CA ASP A 282 11.12 12.16 12.16
C ASP A 282 11.55 10.98 11.30
N LEU A 283 12.77 11.06 10.71
CA LEU A 283 13.28 10.03 9.79
C LEU A 283 14.78 9.88 9.97
N VAL A 284 15.25 8.65 9.97
CA VAL A 284 16.70 8.33 9.95
C VAL A 284 16.96 7.49 8.70
N VAL A 285 18.00 7.85 7.94
CA VAL A 285 18.54 7.04 6.83
C VAL A 285 19.96 6.66 7.19
N ARG A 286 20.26 5.36 7.19
CA ARG A 286 21.56 4.82 7.61
C ARG A 286 22.42 4.44 6.40
N ARG A 287 23.71 4.30 6.64
CA ARG A 287 24.66 3.79 5.64
C ARG A 287 24.31 2.37 5.22
N GLY A 288 24.20 2.15 3.91
CA GLY A 288 23.84 0.85 3.34
C GLY A 288 22.36 0.46 3.47
N GLU A 289 21.52 1.36 3.97
CA GLU A 289 20.08 1.14 4.16
C GLU A 289 19.26 1.68 2.99
N VAL A 290 18.24 0.93 2.60
CA VAL A 290 17.16 1.37 1.72
C VAL A 290 15.89 1.54 2.54
N VAL A 291 15.47 2.80 2.73
CA VAL A 291 14.22 3.16 3.41
C VAL A 291 13.14 3.43 2.37
N GLY A 292 12.09 2.64 2.37
CA GLY A 292 10.90 2.87 1.54
C GLY A 292 9.89 3.77 2.25
N VAL A 293 9.31 4.74 1.56
CA VAL A 293 8.21 5.57 2.10
C VAL A 293 6.94 5.30 1.28
N ALA A 294 6.01 4.59 1.92
CA ALA A 294 4.68 4.32 1.40
C ALA A 294 3.70 5.42 1.83
N GLY A 295 2.76 5.77 0.98
CA GLY A 295 1.72 6.76 1.32
C GLY A 295 0.77 6.96 0.15
N LEU A 296 -0.50 7.32 0.43
CA LEU A 296 -1.45 7.66 -0.63
C LEU A 296 -1.06 8.95 -1.35
N LEU A 297 -1.67 9.18 -2.50
CA LEU A 297 -1.53 10.45 -3.22
C LEU A 297 -1.90 11.63 -2.29
N GLY A 298 -1.02 12.63 -2.22
CA GLY A 298 -1.20 13.76 -1.32
C GLY A 298 -0.77 13.53 0.14
N SER A 299 -0.21 12.38 0.51
CA SER A 299 0.28 12.10 1.87
C SER A 299 1.44 13.00 2.32
N GLY A 300 2.16 13.63 1.38
CA GLY A 300 3.28 14.53 1.68
C GLY A 300 4.67 13.97 1.38
N ARG A 301 4.79 12.79 0.74
CA ARG A 301 6.07 12.13 0.38
C ARG A 301 7.01 13.10 -0.35
N SER A 302 6.61 13.60 -1.52
CA SER A 302 7.43 14.54 -2.30
C SER A 302 7.71 15.85 -1.54
N SER A 303 6.78 16.31 -0.67
CA SER A 303 7.03 17.47 0.19
C SER A 303 8.16 17.21 1.18
N MET A 304 8.22 16.02 1.79
CA MET A 304 9.31 15.62 2.68
C MET A 304 10.66 15.58 1.94
N ALA A 305 10.71 15.00 0.74
CA ALA A 305 11.91 15.00 -0.10
C ALA A 305 12.37 16.43 -0.41
N ARG A 306 11.44 17.34 -0.72
CA ARG A 306 11.72 18.75 -1.01
C ARG A 306 12.27 19.51 0.21
N LEU A 307 11.76 19.24 1.42
CA LEU A 307 12.30 19.78 2.67
C LEU A 307 13.72 19.28 2.92
N LEU A 308 13.97 17.98 2.78
CA LEU A 308 15.30 17.37 2.97
C LEU A 308 16.33 17.92 1.97
N CYS A 309 15.90 18.26 0.77
CA CYS A 309 16.78 18.78 -0.30
C CYS A 309 16.80 20.31 -0.39
N GLY A 310 16.23 21.04 0.58
CA GLY A 310 16.27 22.51 0.63
C GLY A 310 15.50 23.22 -0.49
N ILE A 311 14.55 22.53 -1.15
CA ILE A 311 13.68 23.11 -2.17
C ILE A 311 12.54 23.90 -1.50
N ASP A 312 11.96 23.32 -0.45
CA ASP A 312 10.97 23.99 0.40
C ASP A 312 11.63 24.38 1.74
N PRO A 313 11.27 25.52 2.35
CA PRO A 313 11.88 25.97 3.60
C PRO A 313 11.38 25.17 4.80
N ILE A 314 12.29 24.82 5.70
CA ILE A 314 11.99 24.23 7.00
C ILE A 314 11.61 25.35 7.96
N ILE A 315 10.46 25.21 8.65
CA ILE A 315 9.97 26.17 9.63
C ILE A 315 10.10 25.67 11.08
N ALA A 316 10.26 24.35 11.29
CA ALA A 316 10.47 23.75 12.59
C ALA A 316 11.35 22.49 12.46
N GLY A 317 12.00 22.12 13.55
CA GLY A 317 12.87 20.94 13.61
C GLY A 317 14.28 21.22 13.08
N GLN A 318 15.04 20.14 12.88
CA GLN A 318 16.42 20.21 12.41
C GLN A 318 16.80 18.96 11.60
N ILE A 319 17.75 19.14 10.68
CA ILE A 319 18.39 18.04 9.95
C ILE A 319 19.81 17.84 10.51
N LEU A 320 20.15 16.57 10.77
CA LEU A 320 21.51 16.20 11.12
C LEU A 320 22.11 15.37 9.98
N ILE A 321 23.38 15.60 9.67
CA ILE A 321 24.16 14.79 8.74
C ILE A 321 25.39 14.27 9.46
N ASN A 322 25.56 12.95 9.46
CA ASN A 322 26.59 12.26 10.27
C ASN A 322 26.59 12.74 11.73
N GLY A 323 25.38 12.85 12.33
CA GLY A 323 25.14 13.28 13.72
C GLY A 323 25.35 14.78 13.99
N LYS A 324 25.66 15.61 13.00
CA LYS A 324 25.89 17.06 13.15
C LYS A 324 24.71 17.85 12.58
N PRO A 325 24.14 18.81 13.33
CA PRO A 325 23.06 19.65 12.82
C PRO A 325 23.58 20.53 11.68
N VAL A 326 22.82 20.59 10.58
CA VAL A 326 23.13 21.36 9.38
C VAL A 326 21.94 22.22 8.98
N SER A 327 22.21 23.33 8.29
CA SER A 327 21.18 24.20 7.72
C SER A 327 21.15 24.04 6.21
N ILE A 328 20.10 23.37 5.70
CA ILE A 328 19.87 23.19 4.26
C ILE A 328 18.80 24.20 3.83
N ARG A 329 19.22 25.25 3.11
CA ARG A 329 18.35 26.35 2.64
C ARG A 329 18.15 26.37 1.14
N SER A 330 18.92 25.59 0.42
CA SER A 330 18.90 25.49 -1.03
C SER A 330 19.28 24.10 -1.51
N PRO A 331 18.91 23.70 -2.73
CA PRO A 331 19.39 22.44 -3.33
C PRO A 331 20.91 22.33 -3.40
N ARG A 332 21.60 23.47 -3.53
CA ARG A 332 23.08 23.48 -3.53
C ARG A 332 23.62 23.05 -2.17
N ASP A 333 23.03 23.53 -1.08
CA ASP A 333 23.47 23.12 0.27
C ASP A 333 23.28 21.61 0.45
N ALA A 334 22.16 21.03 -0.03
CA ALA A 334 21.93 19.58 0.04
C ALA A 334 23.00 18.79 -0.74
N ILE A 335 23.33 19.24 -1.95
CA ILE A 335 24.36 18.64 -2.80
C ILE A 335 25.74 18.72 -2.11
N ASP A 336 26.10 19.87 -1.54
CA ASP A 336 27.37 20.07 -0.86
C ASP A 336 27.47 19.21 0.43
N HIS A 337 26.34 18.80 0.99
CA HIS A 337 26.25 17.86 2.12
C HIS A 337 26.04 16.39 1.68
N GLY A 338 26.21 16.07 0.39
CA GLY A 338 26.15 14.71 -0.12
C GLY A 338 24.75 14.13 -0.29
N ILE A 339 23.71 14.97 -0.40
CA ILE A 339 22.32 14.52 -0.67
C ILE A 339 21.95 14.84 -2.13
N ALA A 340 21.44 13.86 -2.85
CA ALA A 340 20.96 14.02 -4.23
C ALA A 340 19.49 13.60 -4.35
N LEU A 341 18.72 14.36 -5.14
CA LEU A 341 17.29 14.11 -5.41
C LEU A 341 17.09 13.70 -6.86
N ILE A 342 16.49 12.54 -7.06
CA ILE A 342 15.93 12.09 -8.33
C ILE A 342 14.41 12.39 -8.28
N PRO A 343 13.92 13.38 -9.05
CA PRO A 343 12.54 13.84 -8.97
C PRO A 343 11.55 12.93 -9.71
N GLU A 344 10.26 13.01 -9.31
CA GLU A 344 9.14 12.30 -9.94
C GLU A 344 9.00 12.67 -11.43
N ASP A 345 8.90 13.98 -11.75
CA ASP A 345 8.81 14.44 -13.14
C ASP A 345 10.20 14.60 -13.76
N ARG A 346 10.75 13.45 -14.24
CA ARG A 346 12.07 13.45 -14.88
C ARG A 346 12.15 14.31 -16.13
N ARG A 347 11.03 14.50 -16.88
CA ARG A 347 11.03 15.26 -18.13
C ARG A 347 11.17 16.75 -17.88
N ARG A 348 10.57 17.29 -16.81
CA ARG A 348 10.64 18.71 -16.46
C ARG A 348 11.79 19.06 -15.50
N GLN A 349 12.14 18.14 -14.62
CA GLN A 349 13.06 18.40 -13.50
C GLN A 349 14.34 17.53 -13.54
N GLY A 350 14.29 16.36 -14.20
CA GLY A 350 15.38 15.39 -14.17
C GLY A 350 16.47 15.66 -15.21
N PHE A 351 16.12 16.11 -16.41
CA PHE A 351 17.06 16.33 -17.50
C PHE A 351 16.67 17.49 -18.43
N VAL A 352 17.61 17.96 -19.23
CA VAL A 352 17.38 18.97 -20.29
C VAL A 352 17.19 18.20 -21.60
N ALA A 353 15.95 18.20 -22.13
CA ALA A 353 15.55 17.37 -23.28
C ALA A 353 16.32 17.66 -24.57
N ALA A 354 16.78 18.92 -24.76
CA ALA A 354 17.57 19.34 -25.93
C ALA A 354 19.05 18.94 -25.86
N HIS A 355 19.53 18.55 -24.68
CA HIS A 355 20.93 18.17 -24.44
C HIS A 355 21.15 16.69 -24.74
N SER A 356 22.42 16.35 -25.04
CA SER A 356 22.87 14.97 -25.20
C SER A 356 22.85 14.22 -23.86
N VAL A 357 23.02 12.90 -23.92
CA VAL A 357 23.18 12.03 -22.74
C VAL A 357 24.38 12.49 -21.91
N ALA A 358 25.53 12.72 -22.55
CA ALA A 358 26.75 13.16 -21.86
C ALA A 358 26.60 14.53 -21.20
N GLU A 359 26.03 15.52 -21.90
CA GLU A 359 25.79 16.85 -21.34
C GLU A 359 24.90 16.80 -20.10
N ASN A 360 23.82 15.99 -20.14
CA ASN A 360 22.96 15.79 -18.96
C ASN A 360 23.70 15.18 -17.77
N ILE A 361 24.55 14.18 -18.01
CA ILE A 361 25.39 13.55 -16.94
C ILE A 361 26.34 14.56 -16.31
N HIS A 362 26.85 15.51 -17.08
CA HIS A 362 27.85 16.48 -16.62
C HIS A 362 27.28 17.63 -15.78
N LEU A 363 25.98 17.93 -15.87
CA LEU A 363 25.37 19.11 -15.25
C LEU A 363 25.77 19.35 -13.77
N PRO A 364 25.71 18.37 -12.84
CA PRO A 364 26.06 18.60 -11.45
C PRO A 364 27.56 18.67 -11.18
N VAL A 365 28.41 18.24 -12.12
CA VAL A 365 29.85 18.08 -11.94
C VAL A 365 30.68 18.94 -12.90
N ILE A 366 30.01 19.87 -13.60
CA ILE A 366 30.64 20.68 -14.63
C ILE A 366 31.85 21.46 -14.09
N ASP A 367 31.76 21.93 -12.84
CA ASP A 367 32.86 22.62 -12.16
C ASP A 367 34.08 21.69 -11.96
N LYS A 368 33.86 20.41 -11.64
CA LYS A 368 34.89 19.37 -11.48
C LYS A 368 35.53 18.95 -12.80
N LEU A 369 34.79 19.12 -13.91
CA LEU A 369 35.24 18.78 -15.26
C LEU A 369 35.84 20.00 -16.00
N SER A 370 35.86 21.18 -15.35
CA SER A 370 36.32 22.39 -15.95
C SER A 370 37.66 22.88 -15.34
N LYS A 371 38.43 23.62 -16.09
CA LYS A 371 39.59 24.36 -15.63
C LYS A 371 39.62 25.72 -16.31
N TYR A 372 39.74 26.81 -15.54
CA TYR A 372 39.70 28.18 -16.04
C TYR A 372 38.46 28.46 -16.92
N SER A 373 37.30 27.99 -16.49
CA SER A 373 36.01 28.10 -17.21
C SER A 373 35.93 27.32 -18.54
N TRP A 374 36.88 26.46 -18.86
CA TRP A 374 36.88 25.58 -20.03
C TRP A 374 36.62 24.12 -19.62
N ILE A 375 35.71 23.45 -20.27
CA ILE A 375 35.44 22.03 -20.04
C ILE A 375 36.61 21.22 -20.65
N LEU A 376 37.15 20.32 -19.88
CA LEU A 376 38.21 19.40 -20.32
C LEU A 376 37.58 18.22 -21.07
N ALA A 377 37.57 18.29 -22.42
CA ALA A 377 36.78 17.37 -23.27
C ALA A 377 37.09 15.89 -23.00
N ASP A 378 38.37 15.49 -22.88
CA ASP A 378 38.76 14.09 -22.64
C ASP A 378 38.29 13.60 -21.25
N LYS A 379 38.37 14.44 -20.21
CA LYS A 379 37.93 14.13 -18.86
C LYS A 379 36.41 14.01 -18.82
N ALA A 380 35.68 14.91 -19.49
CA ALA A 380 34.22 14.88 -19.59
C ALA A 380 33.76 13.61 -20.32
N LYS A 381 34.37 13.29 -21.47
CA LYS A 381 34.08 12.07 -22.22
C LYS A 381 34.30 10.81 -21.40
N GLN A 382 35.45 10.67 -20.75
CA GLN A 382 35.78 9.54 -19.89
C GLN A 382 34.77 9.39 -18.74
N HIS A 383 34.38 10.49 -18.10
CA HIS A 383 33.37 10.53 -17.04
C HIS A 383 32.02 10.00 -17.53
N ALA A 384 31.50 10.51 -18.68
CA ALA A 384 30.24 10.06 -19.24
C ALA A 384 30.30 8.57 -19.64
N ASP A 385 31.36 8.14 -20.35
CA ASP A 385 31.54 6.76 -20.79
C ASP A 385 31.58 5.78 -19.59
N THR A 386 32.21 6.17 -18.49
CA THR A 386 32.28 5.37 -17.26
C THR A 386 30.90 5.16 -16.65
N LEU A 387 30.08 6.21 -16.51
CA LEU A 387 28.76 6.14 -15.92
C LEU A 387 27.75 5.42 -16.84
N ILE A 388 27.82 5.67 -18.16
CA ILE A 388 27.01 4.97 -19.16
C ILE A 388 27.24 3.44 -19.10
N LYS A 389 28.51 3.03 -19.03
CA LYS A 389 28.89 1.61 -18.90
C LYS A 389 28.45 1.03 -17.56
N ARG A 390 28.74 1.73 -16.45
CA ARG A 390 28.39 1.28 -15.09
C ARG A 390 26.88 1.02 -14.95
N LEU A 391 26.04 1.93 -15.46
CA LEU A 391 24.59 1.83 -15.36
C LEU A 391 23.94 1.11 -16.54
N ARG A 392 24.75 0.58 -17.46
CA ARG A 392 24.28 -0.14 -18.65
C ARG A 392 23.22 0.66 -19.41
N VAL A 393 23.47 1.97 -19.61
CA VAL A 393 22.56 2.83 -20.37
C VAL A 393 22.63 2.45 -21.84
N LYS A 394 21.50 2.05 -22.44
CA LYS A 394 21.41 1.73 -23.87
C LYS A 394 21.23 3.03 -24.65
N THR A 395 22.30 3.51 -25.26
CA THR A 395 22.33 4.69 -26.16
C THR A 395 23.16 4.37 -27.39
N ALA A 396 22.84 4.98 -28.53
CA ALA A 396 23.61 4.84 -29.76
C ALA A 396 24.99 5.54 -29.62
N SER A 397 25.00 6.69 -28.93
CA SER A 397 26.21 7.48 -28.64
C SER A 397 25.98 8.30 -27.38
N PRO A 398 27.05 8.65 -26.60
CA PRO A 398 26.97 9.64 -25.54
C PRO A 398 26.44 11.00 -25.99
N ASP A 399 26.65 11.33 -27.27
CA ASP A 399 26.22 12.59 -27.88
C ASP A 399 24.77 12.56 -28.41
N SER A 400 24.10 11.40 -28.34
CA SER A 400 22.70 11.27 -28.75
C SER A 400 21.81 12.13 -27.84
N PRO A 401 20.77 12.82 -28.38
CA PRO A 401 19.81 13.54 -27.55
C PRO A 401 19.11 12.61 -26.56
N ILE A 402 18.97 13.04 -25.29
CA ILE A 402 18.33 12.22 -24.24
C ILE A 402 16.87 11.90 -24.58
N SER A 403 16.21 12.76 -25.35
CA SER A 403 14.82 12.57 -25.81
C SER A 403 14.63 11.33 -26.70
N THR A 404 15.71 10.77 -27.27
CA THR A 404 15.67 9.55 -28.09
C THR A 404 15.67 8.26 -27.28
N LEU A 405 15.93 8.34 -25.97
CA LEU A 405 16.01 7.17 -25.09
C LEU A 405 14.63 6.70 -24.64
N SER A 406 14.53 5.38 -24.37
CA SER A 406 13.38 4.82 -23.63
C SER A 406 13.32 5.38 -22.20
N GLY A 407 12.09 5.35 -21.60
CA GLY A 407 11.89 5.84 -20.25
C GLY A 407 12.86 5.26 -19.21
N GLY A 408 13.14 3.96 -19.25
CA GLY A 408 14.08 3.30 -18.34
C GLY A 408 15.53 3.76 -18.56
N ASN A 409 15.98 3.94 -19.82
CA ASN A 409 17.31 4.46 -20.09
C ASN A 409 17.45 5.93 -19.73
N ALA A 410 16.44 6.76 -19.97
CA ALA A 410 16.43 8.15 -19.52
C ALA A 410 16.52 8.24 -17.98
N GLN A 411 15.81 7.36 -17.25
CA GLN A 411 15.92 7.29 -15.79
C GLN A 411 17.32 6.92 -15.32
N LYS A 412 17.97 5.95 -15.96
CA LYS A 412 19.37 5.59 -15.68
C LYS A 412 20.31 6.78 -15.91
N VAL A 413 20.05 7.60 -16.92
CA VAL A 413 20.84 8.85 -17.17
C VAL A 413 20.63 9.86 -16.02
N VAL A 414 19.40 10.02 -15.52
CA VAL A 414 19.11 10.89 -14.36
C VAL A 414 19.83 10.38 -13.10
N ILE A 415 19.85 9.06 -12.88
CA ILE A 415 20.64 8.47 -11.78
C ILE A 415 22.14 8.68 -12.00
N ALA A 416 22.66 8.44 -13.24
CA ALA A 416 24.06 8.66 -13.60
C ALA A 416 24.51 10.09 -13.34
N LYS A 417 23.69 11.08 -13.71
CA LYS A 417 23.89 12.50 -13.48
C LYS A 417 24.25 12.79 -12.01
N TRP A 418 23.50 12.20 -11.06
CA TRP A 418 23.72 12.42 -9.64
C TRP A 418 24.88 11.57 -9.08
N LEU A 419 25.04 10.33 -9.53
CA LEU A 419 26.16 9.46 -9.12
C LEU A 419 27.53 10.02 -9.50
N GLY A 420 27.59 10.87 -10.54
CA GLY A 420 28.83 11.57 -10.90
C GLY A 420 29.34 12.50 -9.80
N ASN A 421 28.49 12.97 -8.89
CA ASN A 421 28.88 13.79 -7.73
C ASN A 421 29.19 12.96 -6.48
N ASP A 422 29.05 11.64 -6.54
CA ASP A 422 29.28 10.68 -5.45
C ASP A 422 28.50 11.00 -4.14
N PRO A 423 27.17 11.13 -4.18
CA PRO A 423 26.38 11.46 -2.99
C PRO A 423 26.46 10.34 -1.95
N ASP A 424 26.35 10.68 -0.66
CA ASP A 424 26.18 9.72 0.44
C ASP A 424 24.74 9.22 0.55
N VAL A 425 23.77 10.09 0.24
CA VAL A 425 22.33 9.80 0.30
C VAL A 425 21.65 10.11 -1.01
N LEU A 426 20.87 9.16 -1.51
CA LEU A 426 20.02 9.28 -2.70
C LEU A 426 18.54 9.29 -2.29
N VAL A 427 17.84 10.35 -2.63
CA VAL A 427 16.39 10.48 -2.49
C VAL A 427 15.76 10.23 -3.86
N LEU A 428 14.94 9.19 -3.96
CA LEU A 428 14.32 8.73 -5.21
C LEU A 428 12.80 8.93 -5.10
N ASP A 429 12.25 9.91 -5.81
CA ASP A 429 10.82 10.19 -5.81
C ASP A 429 10.19 9.54 -7.05
N GLU A 430 9.35 8.51 -6.84
CA GLU A 430 8.71 7.67 -7.86
C GLU A 430 9.70 7.19 -8.96
N PRO A 431 10.81 6.50 -8.59
CA PRO A 431 11.92 6.25 -9.53
C PRO A 431 11.55 5.35 -10.71
N THR A 432 10.47 4.58 -10.64
CA THR A 432 10.03 3.67 -11.71
C THR A 432 8.71 4.10 -12.37
N ALA A 433 8.19 5.30 -12.05
CA ALA A 433 6.96 5.81 -12.66
C ALA A 433 7.07 5.90 -14.20
N GLY A 434 6.09 5.32 -14.90
CA GLY A 434 6.05 5.31 -16.38
C GLY A 434 7.22 4.56 -17.03
N ILE A 435 7.75 3.52 -16.37
CA ILE A 435 8.80 2.63 -16.87
C ILE A 435 8.24 1.22 -17.01
N ASP A 436 8.68 0.48 -18.02
CA ASP A 436 8.28 -0.91 -18.20
C ASP A 436 8.83 -1.86 -17.13
N ILE A 437 8.16 -3.01 -16.94
CA ILE A 437 8.47 -4.00 -15.90
C ILE A 437 9.93 -4.47 -15.94
N GLY A 438 10.49 -4.69 -17.13
CA GLY A 438 11.90 -5.13 -17.28
C GLY A 438 12.87 -4.06 -16.80
N SER A 439 12.62 -2.80 -17.18
CA SER A 439 13.44 -1.65 -16.72
C SER A 439 13.25 -1.34 -15.24
N LYS A 440 12.05 -1.58 -14.65
CA LYS A 440 11.81 -1.47 -13.20
C LYS A 440 12.73 -2.40 -12.42
N SER A 441 12.79 -3.68 -12.80
CA SER A 441 13.67 -4.67 -12.14
C SER A 441 15.14 -4.27 -12.20
N GLU A 442 15.60 -3.71 -13.32
CA GLU A 442 16.99 -3.23 -13.46
C GLU A 442 17.27 -2.03 -12.53
N ILE A 443 16.30 -1.13 -12.34
CA ILE A 443 16.43 0.02 -11.42
C ILE A 443 16.43 -0.43 -9.97
N VAL A 444 15.56 -1.36 -9.59
CA VAL A 444 15.54 -1.93 -8.23
C VAL A 444 16.85 -2.63 -7.91
N ALA A 445 17.39 -3.43 -8.85
CA ALA A 445 18.69 -4.07 -8.68
C ALA A 445 19.84 -3.03 -8.52
N LEU A 446 19.79 -1.95 -9.31
CA LEU A 446 20.77 -0.84 -9.19
C LEU A 446 20.66 -0.16 -7.81
N ILE A 447 19.47 0.09 -7.31
CA ILE A 447 19.24 0.69 -5.98
C ILE A 447 19.86 -0.21 -4.90
N ARG A 448 19.65 -1.51 -4.95
CA ARG A 448 20.25 -2.46 -4.00
C ARG A 448 21.79 -2.48 -4.11
N GLU A 449 22.32 -2.48 -5.33
CA GLU A 449 23.77 -2.40 -5.57
C GLU A 449 24.39 -1.13 -4.94
N LEU A 450 23.73 0.03 -5.08
CA LEU A 450 24.19 1.29 -4.48
C LEU A 450 24.14 1.24 -2.95
N ALA A 451 23.13 0.63 -2.36
CA ALA A 451 23.06 0.41 -0.93
C ALA A 451 24.20 -0.49 -0.44
N HIS A 452 24.49 -1.60 -1.14
CA HIS A 452 25.66 -2.46 -0.82
C HIS A 452 27.00 -1.71 -0.90
N GLN A 453 27.10 -0.67 -1.73
CA GLN A 453 28.26 0.22 -1.80
C GLN A 453 28.32 1.23 -0.64
N GLY A 454 27.41 1.15 0.33
CA GLY A 454 27.34 1.99 1.52
C GLY A 454 26.57 3.31 1.32
N LYS A 455 25.80 3.48 0.26
CA LYS A 455 24.92 4.65 0.09
C LYS A 455 23.66 4.47 0.93
N GLY A 456 23.18 5.55 1.59
CA GLY A 456 21.86 5.60 2.18
C GLY A 456 20.82 5.91 1.09
N ILE A 457 19.72 5.19 1.05
CA ILE A 457 18.73 5.39 -0.02
C ILE A 457 17.34 5.58 0.59
N LEU A 458 16.65 6.63 0.14
CA LEU A 458 15.28 6.93 0.49
C LEU A 458 14.42 6.81 -0.78
N ILE A 459 13.53 5.82 -0.83
CA ILE A 459 12.61 5.62 -1.96
C ILE A 459 11.21 6.04 -1.54
N LEU A 460 10.64 6.99 -2.29
CA LEU A 460 9.25 7.37 -2.15
C LEU A 460 8.49 6.77 -3.35
N SER A 461 7.57 5.85 -3.11
CA SER A 461 6.83 5.20 -4.19
C SER A 461 5.38 4.96 -3.80
N SER A 462 4.51 5.05 -4.80
CA SER A 462 3.11 4.64 -4.73
C SER A 462 2.94 3.14 -5.04
N GLU A 463 3.96 2.51 -5.65
CA GLU A 463 3.96 1.10 -6.01
C GLU A 463 4.52 0.24 -4.85
N LEU A 464 3.64 -0.49 -4.17
CA LEU A 464 4.03 -1.31 -3.00
C LEU A 464 4.99 -2.44 -3.38
N ALA A 465 4.82 -3.06 -4.55
CA ALA A 465 5.73 -4.10 -5.05
C ALA A 465 7.17 -3.59 -5.20
N GLU A 466 7.36 -2.34 -5.64
CA GLU A 466 8.68 -1.71 -5.72
C GLU A 466 9.31 -1.55 -4.33
N LEU A 467 8.53 -1.02 -3.37
CA LEU A 467 9.00 -0.85 -2.00
C LEU A 467 9.35 -2.19 -1.34
N LEU A 468 8.51 -3.21 -1.55
CA LEU A 468 8.76 -4.58 -1.07
C LEU A 468 10.03 -5.20 -1.65
N ALA A 469 10.32 -4.95 -2.93
CA ALA A 469 11.51 -5.47 -3.59
C ALA A 469 12.79 -4.76 -3.15
N ALA A 470 12.73 -3.43 -2.99
CA ALA A 470 13.93 -2.60 -2.79
C ALA A 470 14.28 -2.36 -1.32
N SER A 471 13.30 -2.27 -0.39
CA SER A 471 13.51 -1.66 0.93
C SER A 471 13.90 -2.66 2.02
N ASP A 472 14.72 -2.20 2.97
CA ASP A 472 15.08 -2.91 4.21
C ASP A 472 14.05 -2.64 5.33
N ARG A 473 13.38 -1.49 5.28
CA ARG A 473 12.16 -1.16 6.05
C ARG A 473 11.28 -0.21 5.26
N ILE A 474 9.98 -0.26 5.54
CA ILE A 474 9.01 0.62 4.90
C ILE A 474 8.39 1.54 5.95
N VAL A 475 8.38 2.83 5.67
CA VAL A 475 7.76 3.85 6.52
C VAL A 475 6.48 4.32 5.86
N VAL A 476 5.38 4.25 6.59
CA VAL A 476 4.07 4.73 6.15
C VAL A 476 3.93 6.22 6.44
N MET A 477 3.54 7.00 5.42
CA MET A 477 3.34 8.44 5.54
C MET A 477 1.89 8.85 5.36
N SER A 478 1.38 9.71 6.24
CA SER A 478 0.05 10.33 6.15
C SER A 478 0.11 11.79 6.56
N ASN A 479 -0.52 12.67 5.77
CA ASN A 479 -0.62 14.12 6.03
C ASN A 479 0.72 14.82 6.38
N GLY A 480 1.84 14.34 5.85
CA GLY A 480 3.16 14.91 6.11
C GLY A 480 3.85 14.38 7.35
N GLN A 481 3.24 13.45 8.06
CA GLN A 481 3.83 12.76 9.21
C GLN A 481 4.23 11.34 8.83
N LEU A 482 5.35 10.89 9.37
CA LEU A 482 5.76 9.49 9.30
C LEU A 482 5.10 8.74 10.45
N VAL A 483 4.20 7.86 10.07
CA VAL A 483 3.21 7.33 11.01
C VAL A 483 3.53 5.91 11.47
N ARG A 484 4.26 5.11 10.71
CA ARG A 484 4.70 3.78 11.12
C ARG A 484 5.95 3.37 10.34
N ALA A 485 6.90 2.79 11.04
CA ALA A 485 8.01 2.07 10.44
C ALA A 485 7.73 0.57 10.51
N ILE A 486 7.71 -0.10 9.37
CA ILE A 486 7.49 -1.54 9.24
C ILE A 486 8.83 -2.18 8.90
N PRO A 487 9.46 -2.89 9.84
CA PRO A 487 10.73 -3.56 9.57
C PRO A 487 10.54 -4.72 8.60
N ARG A 488 11.56 -5.08 7.88
CA ARG A 488 11.50 -6.17 6.90
C ARG A 488 11.13 -7.50 7.53
N SER A 489 11.59 -7.78 8.74
CA SER A 489 11.23 -8.99 9.50
C SER A 489 9.72 -9.18 9.69
N GLU A 490 8.99 -8.07 9.87
CA GLU A 490 7.53 -8.08 9.99
C GLU A 490 6.87 -8.45 8.65
N ILE A 491 7.38 -7.91 7.55
CA ILE A 491 6.92 -8.24 6.19
C ILE A 491 7.24 -9.70 5.84
N ASP A 492 8.44 -10.17 6.16
CA ASP A 492 8.87 -11.54 5.89
C ASP A 492 8.05 -12.57 6.70
N ALA A 493 7.65 -12.21 7.93
CA ALA A 493 6.75 -13.04 8.72
C ALA A 493 5.35 -13.19 8.07
N VAL A 494 4.81 -12.11 7.48
CA VAL A 494 3.56 -12.17 6.70
C VAL A 494 3.74 -13.04 5.45
N MET A 495 4.87 -12.89 4.75
CA MET A 495 5.17 -13.66 3.55
C MET A 495 5.37 -15.16 3.84
N ALA A 496 5.86 -15.51 5.02
CA ALA A 496 6.13 -16.90 5.41
C ALA A 496 4.87 -17.76 5.59
N VAL A 497 3.68 -17.17 5.63
CA VAL A 497 2.38 -17.86 5.72
C VAL A 497 2.11 -18.75 4.49
N SER A 498 2.64 -18.38 3.32
CA SER A 498 2.51 -19.19 2.09
C SER A 498 3.86 -19.69 1.57
N SER A 499 3.83 -20.87 0.93
CA SER A 499 4.96 -21.42 0.18
C SER A 499 5.01 -20.94 -1.28
N ASP A 500 3.89 -20.42 -1.82
CA ASP A 500 3.81 -19.89 -3.19
C ASP A 500 4.40 -18.48 -3.26
N PRO A 501 5.43 -18.26 -4.10
CA PRO A 501 6.05 -16.95 -4.26
C PRO A 501 5.09 -15.82 -4.68
N ALA A 502 4.12 -16.11 -5.55
CA ALA A 502 3.15 -15.11 -6.01
C ALA A 502 2.19 -14.71 -4.88
N GLU A 503 1.73 -15.68 -4.10
CA GLU A 503 0.87 -15.45 -2.94
C GLU A 503 1.61 -14.68 -1.84
N ARG A 504 2.89 -14.98 -1.58
CA ARG A 504 3.75 -14.21 -0.66
C ARG A 504 3.76 -12.73 -0.96
N LEU A 505 3.97 -12.37 -2.25
CA LEU A 505 4.01 -10.97 -2.66
C LEU A 505 2.65 -10.31 -2.44
N GLN A 506 1.55 -10.98 -2.82
CA GLN A 506 0.19 -10.48 -2.62
C GLN A 506 -0.13 -10.27 -1.13
N LEU A 507 0.27 -11.20 -0.26
CA LEU A 507 0.08 -11.06 1.20
C LEU A 507 0.82 -9.83 1.74
N ALA A 508 2.08 -9.62 1.34
CA ALA A 508 2.86 -8.46 1.74
C ALA A 508 2.26 -7.14 1.21
N GLU A 509 1.79 -7.11 -0.04
CA GLU A 509 1.13 -5.93 -0.61
C GLU A 509 -0.18 -5.61 0.12
N ARG A 510 -1.02 -6.60 0.39
CA ARG A 510 -2.26 -6.45 1.18
C ARG A 510 -1.97 -5.96 2.59
N TYR A 511 -0.94 -6.51 3.23
CA TYR A 511 -0.49 -6.06 4.55
C TYR A 511 -0.13 -4.56 4.55
N LEU A 512 0.65 -4.11 3.57
CA LEU A 512 0.99 -2.70 3.43
C LEU A 512 -0.23 -1.83 3.08
N GLN A 513 -1.15 -2.32 2.25
CA GLN A 513 -2.40 -1.61 1.94
C GLN A 513 -3.26 -1.41 3.20
N LEU A 514 -3.37 -2.44 4.04
CA LEU A 514 -4.08 -2.34 5.33
C LEU A 514 -3.39 -1.34 6.26
N ALA A 515 -2.07 -1.33 6.34
CA ALA A 515 -1.32 -0.33 7.10
C ALA A 515 -1.59 1.09 6.57
N LEU A 516 -1.70 1.29 5.26
CA LEU A 516 -2.05 2.57 4.63
C LEU A 516 -3.51 2.99 4.90
N GLN A 517 -4.44 2.06 4.91
CA GLN A 517 -5.86 2.31 5.20
C GLN A 517 -6.11 2.65 6.67
N ASN A 518 -5.40 1.98 7.59
CA ASN A 518 -5.51 2.20 9.04
C ASN A 518 -4.80 3.47 9.55
N ARG A 519 -4.13 4.19 8.68
CA ARG A 519 -3.21 5.32 8.92
C ARG A 519 -3.76 6.51 9.73
N ALA A 520 -5.07 6.76 9.71
CA ALA A 520 -5.66 7.91 10.41
C ALA A 520 -5.77 7.71 11.92
N GLN A 521 -5.65 6.47 12.39
CA GLN A 521 -5.91 6.07 13.76
C GLN A 521 -4.66 5.57 14.51
N GLU A 522 -3.67 5.05 13.78
CA GLU A 522 -2.47 4.48 14.39
C GLU A 522 -1.52 5.54 14.98
N TYR A 523 -1.71 6.85 14.71
CA TYR A 523 -0.60 7.83 14.83
C TYR A 523 -0.94 9.17 15.44
N THR A 524 -2.14 9.36 15.90
CA THR A 524 -2.33 10.22 17.04
C THR A 524 -1.75 9.46 18.24
N ARG A 525 -0.89 10.13 19.02
CA ARG A 525 -0.38 9.65 20.31
C ARG A 525 -1.39 8.71 20.94
N SER A 526 -1.04 7.43 21.18
CA SER A 526 -1.94 6.52 21.89
C SER A 526 -2.47 7.23 23.13
N GLN A 527 -3.79 7.25 23.28
CA GLN A 527 -4.45 7.81 24.47
C GLN A 527 -4.74 6.71 25.50
N SER A 528 -4.38 5.46 25.20
CA SER A 528 -4.40 4.39 26.18
C SER A 528 -3.43 4.72 27.31
N VAL A 529 -3.77 4.29 28.49
CA VAL A 529 -2.91 4.38 29.66
C VAL A 529 -2.62 3.00 30.20
N GLY A 530 -1.41 2.81 30.72
CA GLY A 530 -1.03 1.57 31.37
C GLY A 530 -1.84 1.29 32.64
N PRO A 531 -1.72 0.08 33.22
CA PRO A 531 -2.50 -0.36 34.37
C PRO A 531 -2.40 0.57 35.60
N HIS A 532 -1.31 1.31 35.74
CA HIS A 532 -1.08 2.28 36.83
C HIS A 532 -1.01 3.74 36.33
N GLY A 533 -1.49 4.01 35.07
CA GLY A 533 -1.49 5.35 34.48
C GLY A 533 -0.22 5.70 33.70
N GLU A 534 0.60 4.72 33.38
CA GLU A 534 1.83 4.90 32.61
C GLU A 534 1.52 5.40 31.19
N ALA A 535 2.37 6.33 30.72
CA ALA A 535 2.28 6.81 29.34
C ALA A 535 2.66 5.67 28.36
N PRO A 536 1.93 5.52 27.25
CA PRO A 536 2.20 4.49 26.28
C PRO A 536 3.41 4.80 25.41
N GLU A 537 4.24 3.80 25.13
CA GLU A 537 5.22 3.78 24.04
C GLU A 537 4.68 2.89 22.90
N LEU A 538 5.00 3.21 21.66
CA LEU A 538 4.57 2.40 20.52
C LEU A 538 5.45 1.15 20.37
N ALA A 539 4.85 -0.01 20.12
CA ALA A 539 5.56 -1.26 19.86
C ALA A 539 6.58 -1.16 18.70
N ALA A 540 6.32 -0.30 17.72
CA ALA A 540 7.23 -0.03 16.61
C ALA A 540 8.61 0.54 17.07
N ASN A 541 8.68 1.13 18.27
CA ASN A 541 9.91 1.66 18.84
C ASN A 541 10.68 0.60 19.67
N VAL A 542 10.08 -0.58 19.88
CA VAL A 542 10.71 -1.69 20.63
C VAL A 542 11.49 -2.56 19.66
N HIS A 543 12.81 -2.43 19.66
CA HIS A 543 13.71 -3.19 18.79
C HIS A 543 15.05 -3.47 19.46
N LEU A 544 15.64 -4.60 19.13
CA LEU A 544 17.01 -4.95 19.45
C LEU A 544 17.88 -4.76 18.22
N THR A 545 19.10 -4.25 18.40
CA THR A 545 20.11 -4.24 17.34
C THR A 545 20.68 -5.64 17.11
N ASP A 546 21.36 -5.89 16.00
CA ASP A 546 21.96 -7.19 15.71
C ASP A 546 22.97 -7.62 16.78
N ASP A 547 23.74 -6.67 17.33
CA ASP A 547 24.67 -6.92 18.44
C ASP A 547 23.91 -7.29 19.72
N GLU A 548 22.80 -6.63 20.01
CA GLU A 548 21.92 -6.96 21.14
C GLU A 548 21.25 -8.34 20.94
N PHE A 549 20.82 -8.68 19.73
CA PHE A 549 20.33 -10.03 19.40
C PHE A 549 21.43 -11.09 19.63
N ALA A 550 22.64 -10.85 19.16
CA ALA A 550 23.76 -11.76 19.37
C ALA A 550 24.11 -11.90 20.86
N ALA A 551 24.04 -10.80 21.61
CA ALA A 551 24.27 -10.81 23.06
C ALA A 551 23.20 -11.61 23.80
N VAL A 552 21.91 -11.45 23.49
CA VAL A 552 20.82 -12.25 24.07
C VAL A 552 21.01 -13.74 23.75
N ARG A 553 21.32 -14.08 22.50
CA ARG A 553 21.58 -15.46 22.06
C ARG A 553 22.73 -16.11 22.83
N ALA A 554 23.79 -15.36 23.10
CA ALA A 554 24.95 -15.85 23.85
C ALA A 554 24.62 -16.19 25.32
N LEU A 555 23.55 -15.66 25.89
CA LEU A 555 23.13 -15.97 27.27
C LEU A 555 22.57 -17.39 27.42
N GLY A 556 22.03 -17.99 26.32
CA GLY A 556 21.36 -19.31 26.39
C GLY A 556 20.22 -19.33 27.41
N ALA A 557 19.46 -18.23 27.47
CA ALA A 557 18.43 -18.03 28.49
C ALA A 557 17.22 -18.94 28.29
N LYS A 558 16.48 -19.19 29.36
CA LYS A 558 15.23 -19.96 29.39
C LYS A 558 14.06 -19.02 29.71
N ALA A 559 12.94 -19.22 29.02
CA ALA A 559 11.70 -18.51 29.27
C ALA A 559 10.55 -19.46 29.61
N ALA A 560 9.60 -18.98 30.41
CA ALA A 560 8.32 -19.62 30.60
C ALA A 560 7.19 -18.67 30.23
N ILE A 561 6.10 -19.21 29.68
CA ILE A 561 4.89 -18.50 29.30
C ILE A 561 3.77 -18.97 30.23
N VAL A 562 3.22 -18.04 31.05
CA VAL A 562 2.21 -18.36 32.04
C VAL A 562 0.92 -17.68 31.70
N MET A 563 0.04 -18.39 30.97
CA MET A 563 -1.22 -17.84 30.44
C MET A 563 -2.36 -17.94 31.46
N HIS A 564 -3.25 -16.96 31.40
CA HIS A 564 -4.51 -17.00 32.12
C HIS A 564 -5.48 -18.05 31.55
N TYR A 565 -5.43 -18.21 30.19
CA TYR A 565 -6.23 -19.12 29.40
C TYR A 565 -5.64 -19.30 27.99
N THR A 566 -5.69 -20.49 27.42
CA THR A 566 -5.18 -20.82 26.09
C THR A 566 -6.24 -21.41 25.15
N GLY A 567 -7.51 -21.33 25.48
CA GLY A 567 -8.59 -22.00 24.73
C GLY A 567 -9.15 -21.22 23.54
N ASN A 568 -8.58 -20.07 23.14
CA ASN A 568 -9.05 -19.29 22.01
C ASN A 568 -7.92 -18.92 21.02
N ALA A 569 -8.29 -18.43 19.85
CA ALA A 569 -7.35 -18.06 18.78
C ALA A 569 -6.39 -16.94 19.22
N TRP A 570 -6.87 -15.96 19.97
CA TRP A 570 -6.09 -14.82 20.45
C TRP A 570 -4.94 -15.25 21.36
N SER A 571 -5.22 -16.06 22.40
CA SER A 571 -4.21 -16.56 23.32
C SER A 571 -3.18 -17.44 22.61
N ASN A 572 -3.64 -18.32 21.70
CA ASN A 572 -2.77 -19.21 20.94
C ASN A 572 -1.83 -18.43 20.04
N ALA A 573 -2.32 -17.39 19.36
CA ALA A 573 -1.49 -16.55 18.49
C ALA A 573 -0.43 -15.77 19.27
N GLN A 574 -0.74 -15.29 20.47
CA GLN A 574 0.25 -14.68 21.36
C GLN A 574 1.36 -15.65 21.75
N VAL A 575 0.97 -16.87 22.19
CA VAL A 575 1.94 -17.92 22.55
C VAL A 575 2.84 -18.26 21.35
N GLU A 576 2.29 -18.37 20.15
CA GLU A 576 3.09 -18.65 18.94
C GLU A 576 4.00 -17.47 18.57
N GLY A 577 3.54 -16.22 18.71
CA GLY A 577 4.37 -15.03 18.53
C GLY A 577 5.54 -14.97 19.51
N LEU A 578 5.30 -15.29 20.79
CA LEU A 578 6.32 -15.42 21.83
C LEU A 578 7.34 -16.50 21.48
N LYS A 579 6.89 -17.71 21.14
CA LYS A 579 7.76 -18.83 20.77
C LYS A 579 8.64 -18.52 19.57
N ALA A 580 8.06 -17.93 18.52
CA ALA A 580 8.77 -17.57 17.31
C ALA A 580 9.87 -16.55 17.60
N GLN A 581 9.56 -15.51 18.39
CA GLN A 581 10.53 -14.47 18.72
C GLN A 581 11.59 -14.95 19.70
N PHE A 582 11.23 -15.77 20.68
CA PHE A 582 12.21 -16.42 21.59
C PHE A 582 13.17 -17.33 20.82
N ALA A 583 12.65 -18.13 19.88
CA ALA A 583 13.49 -18.97 19.01
C ALA A 583 14.48 -18.14 18.19
N ALA A 584 14.04 -17.02 17.60
CA ALA A 584 14.89 -16.09 16.87
C ALA A 584 16.01 -15.51 17.76
N MET A 585 15.73 -15.26 19.04
CA MET A 585 16.67 -14.77 20.03
C MET A 585 17.50 -15.88 20.70
N GLY A 586 17.30 -17.17 20.34
CA GLY A 586 18.00 -18.30 20.97
C GLY A 586 17.59 -18.55 22.42
N ILE A 587 16.39 -18.16 22.82
CA ILE A 587 15.83 -18.39 24.17
C ILE A 587 14.99 -19.68 24.13
N GLU A 588 15.26 -20.61 25.02
CA GLU A 588 14.51 -21.85 25.14
C GLU A 588 13.20 -21.65 25.93
N VAL A 589 12.05 -22.00 25.35
CA VAL A 589 10.77 -22.00 26.08
C VAL A 589 10.62 -23.32 26.84
N VAL A 590 10.81 -23.28 28.14
CA VAL A 590 10.80 -24.46 29.00
C VAL A 590 9.42 -24.87 29.51
N ALA A 591 8.45 -23.96 29.47
CA ALA A 591 7.06 -24.23 29.85
C ALA A 591 6.09 -23.26 29.21
N VAL A 592 4.90 -23.74 28.87
CA VAL A 592 3.69 -22.97 28.62
C VAL A 592 2.60 -23.53 29.52
N THR A 593 1.94 -22.72 30.35
CA THR A 593 0.88 -23.15 31.26
C THR A 593 -0.45 -22.46 30.98
N ASP A 594 -1.54 -23.05 31.42
CA ASP A 594 -2.90 -22.57 31.28
C ASP A 594 -3.62 -22.61 32.64
N ALA A 595 -3.91 -21.47 33.20
CA ALA A 595 -4.57 -21.33 34.48
C ALA A 595 -6.10 -21.57 34.44
N GLY A 596 -6.72 -21.61 33.23
CA GLY A 596 -8.17 -21.76 33.09
C GLY A 596 -8.96 -20.68 33.85
N PHE A 597 -8.48 -19.43 33.83
CA PHE A 597 -9.00 -18.30 34.60
C PHE A 597 -9.01 -18.47 36.15
N LYS A 598 -8.23 -19.41 36.71
CA LYS A 598 -8.17 -19.65 38.16
C LYS A 598 -6.88 -19.09 38.74
N ALA A 599 -6.97 -18.07 39.60
CA ALA A 599 -5.79 -17.51 40.28
C ALA A 599 -5.00 -18.52 41.09
N SER A 600 -5.66 -19.47 41.77
CA SER A 600 -5.01 -20.53 42.51
C SER A 600 -4.20 -21.48 41.62
N GLN A 601 -4.69 -21.79 40.41
CA GLN A 601 -3.96 -22.61 39.45
C GLN A 601 -2.75 -21.82 38.92
N GLN A 602 -2.91 -20.55 38.60
CA GLN A 602 -1.80 -19.72 38.13
C GLN A 602 -0.68 -19.58 39.13
N ILE A 603 -1.01 -19.43 40.42
CA ILE A 603 -0.01 -19.45 41.50
C ILE A 603 0.78 -20.75 41.49
N THR A 604 0.10 -21.90 41.37
CA THR A 604 0.74 -23.22 41.28
C THR A 604 1.61 -23.34 40.05
N ASP A 605 1.15 -22.81 38.90
CA ASP A 605 1.89 -22.80 37.64
C ASP A 605 3.17 -21.98 37.75
N ILE A 606 3.11 -20.77 38.35
CA ILE A 606 4.30 -19.93 38.58
C ILE A 606 5.33 -20.69 39.46
N GLU A 607 4.90 -21.36 40.52
CA GLU A 607 5.82 -22.13 41.37
C GLU A 607 6.43 -23.33 40.64
N ALA A 608 5.63 -24.01 39.83
CA ALA A 608 6.09 -25.13 38.99
C ALA A 608 7.11 -24.66 37.92
N VAL A 609 6.88 -23.54 37.24
CA VAL A 609 7.85 -23.03 36.23
C VAL A 609 9.12 -22.52 36.87
N LEU A 610 9.07 -21.95 38.07
CA LEU A 610 10.26 -21.51 38.84
C LEU A 610 11.21 -22.65 39.18
N SER A 611 10.71 -23.90 39.26
CA SER A 611 11.55 -25.10 39.46
C SER A 611 12.38 -25.48 38.23
N ARG A 612 12.11 -24.87 37.04
CA ARG A 612 12.83 -25.10 35.81
C ARG A 612 13.90 -24.01 35.54
N ASP A 613 14.13 -23.12 36.49
CA ASP A 613 15.09 -22.01 36.48
C ASP A 613 14.99 -21.11 35.24
N PRO A 614 13.79 -20.56 34.90
CA PRO A 614 13.66 -19.62 33.84
C PRO A 614 14.28 -18.27 34.21
N GLN A 615 14.95 -17.62 33.28
CA GLN A 615 15.43 -16.24 33.41
C GLN A 615 14.35 -15.22 33.07
N VAL A 616 13.30 -15.63 32.33
CA VAL A 616 12.19 -14.82 31.90
C VAL A 616 10.86 -15.52 32.16
N ILE A 617 9.87 -14.81 32.67
CA ILE A 617 8.46 -15.20 32.63
C ILE A 617 7.66 -14.13 31.93
N VAL A 618 6.93 -14.52 30.86
CA VAL A 618 5.91 -13.68 30.22
C VAL A 618 4.55 -14.18 30.67
N SER A 619 3.68 -13.26 31.15
CA SER A 619 2.43 -13.69 31.79
C SER A 619 1.33 -12.64 31.71
N ILE A 620 0.08 -13.11 31.77
CA ILE A 620 -1.11 -12.29 31.99
C ILE A 620 -1.74 -12.70 33.33
N PRO A 621 -1.72 -11.83 34.36
CA PRO A 621 -2.29 -12.14 35.66
C PRO A 621 -3.81 -12.36 35.59
N THR A 622 -4.31 -13.51 36.06
CA THR A 622 -5.75 -13.79 36.16
C THR A 622 -6.46 -12.89 37.17
N ASP A 623 -5.81 -12.61 38.28
CA ASP A 623 -6.24 -11.71 39.33
C ASP A 623 -5.01 -10.95 39.84
N PRO A 624 -4.93 -9.64 39.61
CA PRO A 624 -3.78 -8.82 40.00
C PRO A 624 -3.46 -8.82 41.48
N ALA A 625 -4.47 -8.95 42.36
CA ALA A 625 -4.27 -8.97 43.81
C ALA A 625 -3.85 -10.37 44.33
N ALA A 626 -4.58 -11.40 43.92
CA ALA A 626 -4.36 -12.78 44.41
C ALA A 626 -3.02 -13.35 43.91
N THR A 627 -2.59 -13.06 42.69
CA THR A 627 -1.35 -13.59 42.11
C THR A 627 -0.09 -12.78 42.42
N ALA A 628 -0.23 -11.54 42.93
CA ALA A 628 0.90 -10.64 43.21
C ALA A 628 2.01 -11.27 44.10
N PRO A 629 1.72 -12.05 45.16
CA PRO A 629 2.78 -12.67 45.95
C PRO A 629 3.63 -13.68 45.19
N ALA A 630 3.04 -14.41 44.23
CA ALA A 630 3.77 -15.39 43.41
C ALA A 630 4.74 -14.70 42.42
N TYR A 631 4.29 -13.66 41.77
CA TYR A 631 5.17 -12.86 40.88
C TYR A 631 6.26 -12.11 41.64
N ARG A 632 5.98 -11.63 42.86
CA ARG A 632 7.00 -11.01 43.71
C ARG A 632 8.11 -12.00 44.08
N ARG A 633 7.78 -13.25 44.36
CA ARG A 633 8.76 -14.31 44.57
C ARG A 633 9.60 -14.58 43.34
N ALA A 634 9.01 -14.54 42.13
CA ALA A 634 9.74 -14.69 40.88
C ALA A 634 10.72 -13.53 40.68
N ALA A 635 10.28 -12.28 40.85
CA ALA A 635 11.12 -11.09 40.75
C ALA A 635 12.28 -11.11 41.76
N GLN A 636 12.03 -11.51 43.02
CA GLN A 636 13.06 -11.63 44.05
C GLN A 636 14.12 -12.69 43.72
N ARG A 637 13.81 -13.70 42.89
CA ARG A 637 14.76 -14.66 42.34
C ARG A 637 15.55 -14.14 41.14
N GLY A 638 15.32 -12.89 40.74
CA GLY A 638 15.98 -12.26 39.60
C GLY A 638 15.35 -12.57 38.22
N VAL A 639 14.20 -13.28 38.21
CA VAL A 639 13.47 -13.57 36.97
C VAL A 639 12.92 -12.29 36.38
N LYS A 640 13.14 -12.05 35.07
CA LYS A 640 12.63 -10.90 34.33
C LYS A 640 11.16 -11.16 33.97
N LEU A 641 10.27 -10.30 34.47
CA LEU A 641 8.83 -10.40 34.23
C LEU A 641 8.43 -9.44 33.13
N VAL A 642 7.65 -9.92 32.15
CA VAL A 642 6.95 -9.10 31.17
C VAL A 642 5.48 -9.44 31.28
N PHE A 643 4.63 -8.43 31.36
CA PHE A 643 3.20 -8.64 31.55
C PHE A 643 2.41 -8.27 30.29
N MET A 644 1.30 -9.00 30.10
CA MET A 644 0.28 -8.76 29.09
C MET A 644 -0.93 -8.08 29.78
N ASP A 645 -1.42 -6.99 29.22
CA ASP A 645 -2.64 -6.27 29.62
C ASP A 645 -2.71 -5.86 31.10
N ASN A 646 -2.51 -6.78 32.03
CA ASN A 646 -2.60 -6.57 33.46
C ASN A 646 -1.24 -6.71 34.15
N VAL A 647 -1.09 -5.96 35.25
CA VAL A 647 0.09 -6.01 36.13
C VAL A 647 -0.34 -6.40 37.55
N PRO A 648 0.43 -7.28 38.24
CA PRO A 648 0.11 -7.64 39.63
C PRO A 648 0.15 -6.42 40.54
N GLN A 649 -0.78 -6.36 41.47
CA GLN A 649 -0.93 -5.25 42.41
C GLN A 649 0.37 -4.96 43.17
N GLY A 650 0.75 -3.68 43.24
CA GLY A 650 1.93 -3.22 43.97
C GLY A 650 3.27 -3.56 43.31
N HIS A 651 3.30 -3.99 42.04
CA HIS A 651 4.53 -4.12 41.24
C HIS A 651 4.85 -2.84 40.50
N VAL A 652 6.13 -2.50 40.39
CA VAL A 652 6.63 -1.26 39.79
C VAL A 652 7.50 -1.58 38.57
N ALA A 653 7.22 -0.92 37.44
CA ALA A 653 8.02 -1.04 36.21
C ALA A 653 9.48 -0.62 36.42
N GLY A 654 10.42 -1.36 35.85
CA GLY A 654 11.87 -1.15 36.00
C GLY A 654 12.45 -1.62 37.32
N GLN A 655 11.60 -2.06 38.28
CA GLN A 655 11.99 -2.64 39.56
C GLN A 655 11.56 -4.10 39.67
N ASP A 656 10.25 -4.36 39.64
CA ASP A 656 9.66 -5.69 39.80
C ASP A 656 9.37 -6.36 38.46
N TYR A 657 9.18 -5.61 37.40
CA TYR A 657 8.97 -6.11 36.04
C TYR A 657 9.60 -5.19 34.99
N VAL A 658 9.82 -5.74 33.79
CA VAL A 658 10.47 -5.04 32.67
C VAL A 658 9.51 -4.06 32.00
N SER A 659 8.35 -4.55 31.55
CA SER A 659 7.35 -3.78 30.81
C SER A 659 5.99 -4.49 30.85
N ALA A 660 4.93 -3.73 30.60
CA ALA A 660 3.62 -4.26 30.25
C ALA A 660 3.29 -3.96 28.79
N VAL A 661 2.67 -4.91 28.08
CA VAL A 661 2.25 -4.78 26.68
C VAL A 661 0.74 -4.93 26.60
N SER A 662 0.08 -4.08 25.85
CA SER A 662 -1.35 -4.16 25.56
C SER A 662 -1.69 -3.63 24.18
N SER A 663 -2.91 -3.86 23.72
CA SER A 663 -3.45 -3.11 22.58
C SER A 663 -3.69 -1.65 22.95
N ASP A 664 -3.73 -0.77 21.95
CA ASP A 664 -4.29 0.57 22.12
C ASP A 664 -5.81 0.46 22.31
N ASN A 665 -6.24 0.22 23.57
CA ASN A 665 -7.63 -0.01 23.91
C ASN A 665 -8.51 1.22 23.71
N HIS A 666 -7.96 2.42 23.87
CA HIS A 666 -8.66 3.64 23.49
C HIS A 666 -8.93 3.68 21.97
N ALA A 667 -7.90 3.40 21.15
CA ALA A 667 -8.06 3.34 19.70
C ALA A 667 -9.03 2.23 19.26
N ASN A 668 -9.04 1.07 19.93
CA ASN A 668 -10.02 0.00 19.66
C ASN A 668 -11.46 0.51 19.83
N GLY A 669 -11.74 1.31 20.86
CA GLY A 669 -13.05 1.95 21.06
C GLY A 669 -13.37 2.96 19.96
N VAL A 670 -12.42 3.82 19.59
CA VAL A 670 -12.59 4.80 18.50
C VAL A 670 -12.86 4.11 17.16
N VAL A 671 -12.06 3.10 16.80
CA VAL A 671 -12.18 2.36 15.54
C VAL A 671 -13.55 1.68 15.44
N SER A 672 -13.97 0.99 16.49
CA SER A 672 -15.26 0.28 16.50
C SER A 672 -16.45 1.25 16.42
N ALA A 673 -16.34 2.45 17.02
CA ALA A 673 -17.33 3.52 16.89
C ALA A 673 -17.43 4.05 15.46
N GLN A 674 -16.30 4.33 14.82
CA GLN A 674 -16.26 4.82 13.43
C GLN A 674 -16.77 3.77 12.43
N LEU A 675 -16.51 2.48 12.67
CA LEU A 675 -17.06 1.39 11.87
C LEU A 675 -18.58 1.30 12.01
N MET A 676 -19.13 1.46 13.23
CA MET A 676 -20.57 1.55 13.46
C MET A 676 -21.17 2.75 12.72
N ALA A 677 -20.57 3.91 12.82
CA ALA A 677 -21.04 5.12 12.17
C ALA A 677 -21.00 5.00 10.64
N GLN A 678 -19.97 4.37 10.09
CA GLN A 678 -19.88 4.10 8.65
C GLN A 678 -20.99 3.14 8.19
N ALA A 679 -21.26 2.07 8.94
CA ALA A 679 -22.26 1.08 8.59
C ALA A 679 -23.71 1.60 8.68
N LEU A 680 -23.95 2.66 9.48
CA LEU A 680 -25.24 3.32 9.67
C LEU A 680 -25.36 4.67 8.94
N ASP A 681 -24.44 4.99 8.01
CA ASP A 681 -24.42 6.29 7.31
C ASP A 681 -24.49 7.52 8.25
N GLY A 682 -23.93 7.39 9.44
CA GLY A 682 -23.82 8.45 10.45
C GLY A 682 -25.11 8.76 11.22
N GLN A 683 -26.16 7.96 11.11
CA GLN A 683 -27.44 8.22 11.79
C GLN A 683 -28.09 6.91 12.30
N GLY A 684 -28.78 6.99 13.45
CA GLY A 684 -29.54 5.85 13.98
C GLY A 684 -29.55 5.71 15.48
N GLU A 685 -30.22 4.66 15.95
CA GLU A 685 -30.26 4.26 17.37
C GLU A 685 -29.49 2.97 17.56
N ILE A 686 -28.60 2.94 18.54
CA ILE A 686 -27.76 1.78 18.85
C ILE A 686 -27.83 1.40 20.34
N GLY A 687 -27.50 0.13 20.60
CA GLY A 687 -27.23 -0.40 21.92
C GLY A 687 -25.72 -0.63 22.15
N ALA A 688 -25.32 -0.74 23.41
CA ALA A 688 -23.96 -1.12 23.80
C ALA A 688 -23.97 -2.20 24.87
N VAL A 689 -23.25 -3.31 24.62
CA VAL A 689 -22.98 -4.35 25.60
C VAL A 689 -21.55 -4.19 26.08
N PHE A 690 -21.38 -3.80 27.32
CA PHE A 690 -20.08 -3.46 27.92
C PHE A 690 -19.69 -4.43 29.03
N HIS A 691 -18.43 -4.42 29.45
CA HIS A 691 -17.94 -5.20 30.60
C HIS A 691 -18.15 -4.41 31.90
N ASP A 692 -19.00 -4.92 32.77
CA ASP A 692 -19.32 -4.31 34.08
C ASP A 692 -18.40 -4.87 35.17
N ALA A 693 -17.09 -4.64 35.01
CA ALA A 693 -16.07 -4.97 35.97
C ALA A 693 -14.98 -3.89 36.00
N ASP A 694 -14.25 -3.82 37.11
CA ASP A 694 -13.11 -2.89 37.25
C ASP A 694 -11.87 -3.43 36.51
N PHE A 695 -11.96 -3.37 35.17
CA PHE A 695 -10.93 -3.86 34.27
C PHE A 695 -10.52 -2.77 33.26
N SER A 696 -9.32 -2.22 33.41
CA SER A 696 -8.84 -1.05 32.67
C SER A 696 -8.97 -1.16 31.16
N VAL A 697 -8.65 -2.34 30.59
CA VAL A 697 -8.65 -2.62 29.14
C VAL A 697 -10.03 -2.38 28.54
N THR A 698 -11.05 -3.05 29.08
CA THR A 698 -12.42 -2.99 28.53
C THR A 698 -13.11 -1.67 28.84
N ARG A 699 -12.74 -1.03 29.96
CA ARG A 699 -13.22 0.32 30.30
C ARG A 699 -12.73 1.34 29.30
N GLN A 700 -11.43 1.36 28.94
CA GLN A 700 -10.88 2.27 27.94
C GLN A 700 -11.57 2.11 26.59
N ARG A 701 -11.89 0.87 26.17
CA ARG A 701 -12.63 0.60 24.92
C ARG A 701 -14.01 1.26 24.96
N TYR A 702 -14.75 1.02 26.02
CA TYR A 702 -16.13 1.50 26.17
C TYR A 702 -16.20 3.04 26.30
N ASP A 703 -15.33 3.64 27.12
CA ASP A 703 -15.29 5.10 27.29
C ASP A 703 -14.93 5.80 25.97
N ALA A 704 -13.97 5.26 25.23
CA ALA A 704 -13.57 5.79 23.93
C ALA A 704 -14.68 5.64 22.88
N PHE A 705 -15.39 4.49 22.85
CA PHE A 705 -16.53 4.27 21.98
C PHE A 705 -17.63 5.31 22.24
N ARG A 706 -18.07 5.46 23.50
CA ARG A 706 -19.11 6.45 23.88
C ARG A 706 -18.71 7.87 23.52
N LYS A 707 -17.48 8.26 23.87
CA LYS A 707 -16.96 9.61 23.60
C LYS A 707 -16.93 9.89 22.11
N THR A 708 -16.45 8.95 21.30
CA THR A 708 -16.39 9.08 19.84
C THR A 708 -17.78 9.23 19.24
N MET A 709 -18.75 8.42 19.69
CA MET A 709 -20.15 8.57 19.25
C MET A 709 -20.70 9.95 19.59
N ALA A 710 -20.53 10.42 20.84
CA ALA A 710 -21.07 11.70 21.27
C ALA A 710 -20.45 12.91 20.56
N GLU A 711 -19.12 12.90 20.34
CA GLU A 711 -18.37 14.06 19.83
C GLU A 711 -18.29 14.10 18.30
N GLN A 712 -18.14 12.93 17.65
CA GLN A 712 -17.87 12.84 16.20
C GLN A 712 -19.09 12.40 15.38
N HIS A 713 -20.03 11.67 16.00
CA HIS A 713 -21.19 11.11 15.31
C HIS A 713 -22.51 11.41 16.03
N PRO A 714 -22.86 12.70 16.26
CA PRO A 714 -24.03 13.08 17.06
C PRO A 714 -25.37 12.66 16.44
N GLY A 715 -25.37 12.23 15.17
CA GLY A 715 -26.56 11.64 14.52
C GLY A 715 -26.87 10.21 14.99
N ILE A 716 -25.94 9.54 15.70
CA ILE A 716 -26.12 8.21 16.28
C ILE A 716 -26.33 8.33 17.78
N ARG A 717 -27.45 7.78 18.28
CA ARG A 717 -27.80 7.82 19.69
C ARG A 717 -27.64 6.45 20.35
N ILE A 718 -26.90 6.37 21.45
CA ILE A 718 -26.88 5.17 22.29
C ILE A 718 -28.13 5.24 23.17
N VAL A 719 -29.12 4.36 22.90
CA VAL A 719 -30.42 4.36 23.60
C VAL A 719 -30.55 3.24 24.63
N ALA A 720 -29.65 2.28 24.62
CA ALA A 720 -29.60 1.18 25.57
C ALA A 720 -28.16 0.79 25.89
N GLU A 721 -27.85 0.55 27.14
CA GLU A 721 -26.54 0.11 27.62
C GLU A 721 -26.73 -0.98 28.67
N GLN A 722 -26.04 -2.11 28.52
CA GLN A 722 -26.13 -3.23 29.46
C GLN A 722 -24.74 -3.83 29.71
N GLY A 723 -24.40 -3.95 31.00
CA GLY A 723 -23.18 -4.58 31.45
C GLY A 723 -23.29 -6.10 31.51
N VAL A 724 -22.16 -6.79 31.25
CA VAL A 724 -21.98 -8.24 31.45
C VAL A 724 -20.79 -8.47 32.39
N THR A 725 -20.87 -9.46 33.25
CA THR A 725 -19.86 -9.70 34.32
C THR A 725 -19.21 -11.08 34.24
N GLY A 726 -19.68 -11.98 33.36
CA GLY A 726 -19.21 -13.36 33.21
C GLY A 726 -19.63 -14.28 34.36
N PRO A 727 -19.19 -15.50 34.40
CA PRO A 727 -18.25 -16.15 33.45
C PRO A 727 -18.88 -16.49 32.08
N ASP A 728 -20.20 -16.51 31.95
CA ASP A 728 -20.91 -16.84 30.72
C ASP A 728 -21.26 -15.57 29.94
N PHE A 729 -20.23 -14.93 29.36
CA PHE A 729 -20.36 -13.63 28.67
C PHE A 729 -21.27 -13.69 27.45
N ALA A 730 -21.21 -14.78 26.68
CA ALA A 730 -22.02 -14.93 25.47
C ALA A 730 -23.52 -15.02 25.82
N ALA A 731 -23.91 -15.86 26.80
CA ALA A 731 -25.29 -15.99 27.24
C ALA A 731 -25.84 -14.70 27.86
N GLN A 732 -25.05 -14.00 28.67
CA GLN A 732 -25.44 -12.70 29.25
C GLN A 732 -25.64 -11.65 28.18
N ALA A 733 -24.75 -11.59 27.18
CA ALA A 733 -24.87 -10.67 26.06
C ALA A 733 -26.06 -10.99 25.16
N GLN A 734 -26.39 -12.28 24.96
CA GLN A 734 -27.60 -12.70 24.25
C GLN A 734 -28.87 -12.20 24.96
N GLN A 735 -28.95 -12.34 26.29
CA GLN A 735 -30.09 -11.85 27.07
C GLN A 735 -30.17 -10.32 27.02
N ALA A 736 -29.03 -9.63 27.15
CA ALA A 736 -28.95 -8.17 27.06
C ALA A 736 -29.41 -7.67 25.70
N ALA A 737 -28.92 -8.24 24.61
CA ALA A 737 -29.30 -7.88 23.26
C ALA A 737 -30.78 -8.15 22.96
N ALA A 738 -31.30 -9.31 23.39
CA ALA A 738 -32.72 -9.65 23.24
C ALA A 738 -33.63 -8.64 23.99
N ALA A 739 -33.24 -8.21 25.20
CA ALA A 739 -33.95 -7.19 25.96
C ALA A 739 -33.91 -5.82 25.27
N MET A 740 -32.75 -5.40 24.72
CA MET A 740 -32.61 -4.17 23.96
C MET A 740 -33.50 -4.17 22.70
N LEU A 741 -33.48 -5.26 21.93
CA LEU A 741 -34.28 -5.41 20.70
C LEU A 741 -35.79 -5.37 21.01
N ALA A 742 -36.21 -5.96 22.13
CA ALA A 742 -37.61 -5.93 22.56
C ALA A 742 -38.05 -4.53 23.05
N ALA A 743 -37.20 -3.84 23.77
CA ALA A 743 -37.48 -2.50 24.33
C ALA A 743 -37.37 -1.38 23.26
N HIS A 744 -36.54 -1.56 22.26
CA HIS A 744 -36.25 -0.58 21.23
C HIS A 744 -36.38 -1.22 19.82
N PRO A 745 -37.60 -1.39 19.28
CA PRO A 745 -37.79 -2.02 17.96
C PRO A 745 -37.10 -1.30 16.79
N ALA A 746 -36.82 0.00 16.95
CA ALA A 746 -36.13 0.85 15.98
C ALA A 746 -34.59 0.73 16.06
N LEU A 747 -34.04 -0.10 16.95
CA LEU A 747 -32.60 -0.26 17.14
C LEU A 747 -31.95 -0.80 15.84
N GLN A 748 -30.94 -0.09 15.37
CA GLN A 748 -30.30 -0.40 14.09
C GLN A 748 -28.92 -1.05 14.26
N GLY A 749 -28.29 -0.89 15.44
CA GLY A 749 -26.99 -1.51 15.71
C GLY A 749 -26.75 -1.83 17.18
N ILE A 750 -25.84 -2.76 17.46
CA ILE A 750 -25.34 -3.05 18.80
C ILE A 750 -23.81 -3.15 18.73
N TRP A 751 -23.15 -2.39 19.62
CA TRP A 751 -21.74 -2.54 19.86
C TRP A 751 -21.48 -3.54 20.99
N ALA A 752 -20.49 -4.43 20.80
CA ALA A 752 -20.05 -5.37 21.83
C ALA A 752 -18.56 -5.18 22.14
N VAL A 753 -18.20 -5.24 23.40
CA VAL A 753 -16.88 -4.86 23.92
C VAL A 753 -15.73 -5.77 23.50
N TRP A 754 -16.00 -7.03 23.10
CA TRP A 754 -15.10 -7.97 22.39
C TRP A 754 -15.91 -9.08 21.70
N ASP A 755 -15.22 -10.03 21.03
CA ASP A 755 -15.82 -11.06 20.18
C ASP A 755 -16.81 -12.01 20.90
N VAL A 756 -16.53 -12.45 22.12
CA VAL A 756 -17.41 -13.41 22.84
C VAL A 756 -18.80 -12.80 23.16
N PRO A 757 -18.91 -11.58 23.75
CA PRO A 757 -20.21 -10.90 23.84
C PRO A 757 -20.87 -10.67 22.46
N ALA A 758 -20.08 -10.40 21.41
CA ALA A 758 -20.62 -10.21 20.07
C ALA A 758 -21.29 -11.50 19.55
N GLU A 759 -20.76 -12.68 19.85
CA GLU A 759 -21.41 -13.97 19.53
C GLU A 759 -22.81 -14.08 20.16
N GLY A 760 -22.97 -13.61 21.39
CA GLY A 760 -24.26 -13.52 22.06
C GLY A 760 -25.22 -12.55 21.37
N VAL A 761 -24.74 -11.38 20.97
CA VAL A 761 -25.52 -10.40 20.19
C VAL A 761 -25.98 -11.00 18.86
N LEU A 762 -25.11 -11.73 18.16
CA LEU A 762 -25.44 -12.41 16.91
C LEU A 762 -26.50 -13.52 17.11
N ALA A 763 -26.46 -14.25 18.22
CA ALA A 763 -27.49 -15.22 18.57
C ALA A 763 -28.85 -14.56 18.79
N ALA A 764 -28.90 -13.45 19.55
CA ALA A 764 -30.12 -12.70 19.78
C ALA A 764 -30.68 -12.09 18.48
N ALA A 765 -29.82 -11.55 17.61
CA ALA A 765 -30.24 -11.01 16.31
C ALA A 765 -30.88 -12.08 15.43
N ARG A 766 -30.31 -13.28 15.37
CA ARG A 766 -30.85 -14.44 14.63
C ARG A 766 -32.20 -14.87 15.18
N GLU A 767 -32.35 -15.00 16.51
CA GLU A 767 -33.60 -15.37 17.18
C GLU A 767 -34.73 -14.35 16.93
N ALA A 768 -34.36 -13.06 16.91
CA ALA A 768 -35.28 -11.98 16.63
C ALA A 768 -35.58 -11.76 15.13
N GLY A 769 -34.92 -12.50 14.23
CA GLY A 769 -35.04 -12.34 12.77
C GLY A 769 -34.51 -11.01 12.25
N ARG A 770 -33.56 -10.38 12.99
CA ARG A 770 -32.94 -9.06 12.70
C ARG A 770 -31.64 -9.22 11.89
N GLY A 771 -31.74 -9.76 10.68
CA GLY A 771 -30.61 -9.82 9.75
C GLY A 771 -30.10 -8.45 9.25
N ASP A 772 -30.84 -7.40 9.52
CA ASP A 772 -30.55 -5.99 9.23
C ASP A 772 -29.71 -5.31 10.34
N LEU A 773 -29.62 -5.93 11.54
CA LEU A 773 -28.92 -5.35 12.68
C LEU A 773 -27.41 -5.21 12.43
N VAL A 774 -26.85 -4.03 12.56
CA VAL A 774 -25.42 -3.77 12.47
C VAL A 774 -24.73 -4.14 13.79
N VAL A 775 -23.73 -5.02 13.73
CA VAL A 775 -22.90 -5.36 14.88
C VAL A 775 -21.47 -4.88 14.63
N THR A 776 -20.88 -4.15 15.60
CA THR A 776 -19.44 -3.86 15.63
C THR A 776 -18.86 -4.28 16.95
N THR A 777 -17.60 -4.71 16.93
CA THR A 777 -16.94 -5.25 18.12
C THR A 777 -15.43 -5.01 18.09
N VAL A 778 -14.77 -5.45 19.15
CA VAL A 778 -13.30 -5.57 19.24
C VAL A 778 -12.95 -7.05 19.22
N ASP A 779 -11.74 -7.40 18.79
CA ASP A 779 -11.23 -8.75 18.59
C ASP A 779 -11.88 -9.53 17.44
N LEU A 780 -11.04 -10.26 16.71
CA LEU A 780 -11.42 -10.98 15.49
C LEU A 780 -11.56 -12.48 15.79
N GLY A 781 -12.54 -12.84 16.66
CA GLY A 781 -12.84 -14.24 16.91
C GLY A 781 -13.41 -14.95 15.69
N ARG A 782 -13.31 -16.30 15.67
CA ARG A 782 -13.70 -17.10 14.50
C ARG A 782 -15.16 -16.89 14.09
N ALA A 783 -16.09 -16.93 15.03
CA ALA A 783 -17.52 -16.77 14.71
C ALA A 783 -17.84 -15.37 14.15
N VAL A 784 -17.18 -14.34 14.68
CA VAL A 784 -17.28 -12.96 14.21
C VAL A 784 -16.71 -12.83 12.79
N ALA A 785 -15.54 -13.41 12.52
CA ALA A 785 -14.92 -13.40 11.20
C ALA A 785 -15.75 -14.14 10.16
N GLU A 786 -16.29 -15.31 10.48
CA GLU A 786 -17.16 -16.09 9.60
C GLU A 786 -18.48 -15.36 9.30
N ASP A 787 -19.10 -14.70 10.29
CA ASP A 787 -20.31 -13.90 10.07
C ASP A 787 -20.02 -12.72 9.13
N MET A 788 -18.93 -12.00 9.36
CA MET A 788 -18.52 -10.88 8.52
C MET A 788 -18.19 -11.31 7.09
N ALA A 789 -17.46 -12.40 6.89
CA ALA A 789 -17.09 -12.89 5.57
C ALA A 789 -18.31 -13.25 4.71
N ARG A 790 -19.37 -13.80 5.35
CA ARG A 790 -20.64 -14.13 4.69
C ARG A 790 -21.58 -12.92 4.47
N GLY A 791 -21.14 -11.70 4.82
CA GLY A 791 -21.97 -10.50 4.75
C GLY A 791 -23.06 -10.44 5.82
N GLY A 792 -22.92 -11.15 6.95
CA GLY A 792 -23.87 -11.24 8.05
C GLY A 792 -24.05 -9.92 8.83
N ASN A 793 -24.40 -10.01 10.10
CA ASN A 793 -24.66 -8.85 10.95
C ASN A 793 -23.38 -8.05 11.33
N VAL A 794 -22.21 -8.70 11.43
CA VAL A 794 -20.95 -8.00 11.77
C VAL A 794 -20.49 -7.17 10.58
N LYS A 795 -20.44 -5.85 10.76
CA LYS A 795 -20.01 -4.88 9.73
C LYS A 795 -18.65 -4.28 10.03
N GLY A 796 -18.12 -4.43 11.24
CA GLY A 796 -16.82 -3.88 11.59
C GLY A 796 -16.23 -4.47 12.87
N VAL A 797 -14.91 -4.68 12.85
CA VAL A 797 -14.12 -5.14 14.00
C VAL A 797 -12.88 -4.27 14.16
N ALA A 798 -12.60 -3.84 15.39
CA ALA A 798 -11.30 -3.29 15.77
C ALA A 798 -10.43 -4.46 16.30
N ALA A 799 -9.67 -5.10 15.43
CA ALA A 799 -8.92 -6.30 15.78
C ALA A 799 -7.61 -5.99 16.52
N GLN A 800 -7.30 -6.76 17.56
CA GLN A 800 -5.98 -6.78 18.18
C GLN A 800 -5.01 -7.63 17.35
N ARG A 801 -3.71 -7.29 17.40
CA ARG A 801 -2.64 -7.98 16.66
C ARG A 801 -1.96 -9.01 17.58
N ALA A 802 -2.67 -10.09 17.90
CA ALA A 802 -2.28 -11.03 18.94
C ALA A 802 -0.88 -11.65 18.74
N TYR A 803 -0.53 -12.07 17.52
CA TYR A 803 0.81 -12.61 17.24
C TYR A 803 1.92 -11.56 17.47
N ASP A 804 1.70 -10.34 17.03
CA ASP A 804 2.66 -9.24 17.17
C ASP A 804 2.80 -8.78 18.64
N HIS A 805 1.74 -8.94 19.46
CA HIS A 805 1.84 -8.78 20.93
C HIS A 805 2.91 -9.72 21.48
N GLY A 806 2.80 -11.03 21.20
CA GLY A 806 3.77 -12.01 21.67
C GLY A 806 5.19 -11.72 21.22
N GLN A 807 5.38 -11.26 19.98
CA GLN A 807 6.71 -10.84 19.51
C GLN A 807 7.27 -9.66 20.29
N THR A 808 6.42 -8.62 20.55
CA THR A 808 6.82 -7.42 21.30
C THR A 808 7.21 -7.77 22.75
N GLU A 809 6.44 -8.63 23.41
CA GLU A 809 6.70 -9.12 24.77
C GLU A 809 8.03 -9.86 24.86
N ALA A 810 8.33 -10.71 23.87
CA ALA A 810 9.61 -11.41 23.80
C ALA A 810 10.79 -10.45 23.57
N LEU A 811 10.64 -9.41 22.73
CA LEU A 811 11.66 -8.37 22.56
C LEU A 811 11.95 -7.63 23.88
N LEU A 812 10.89 -7.27 24.62
CA LEU A 812 11.03 -6.63 25.93
C LEU A 812 11.67 -7.55 26.98
N ALA A 813 11.42 -8.87 26.91
CA ALA A 813 12.16 -9.84 27.71
C ALA A 813 13.67 -9.78 27.39
N GLY A 814 14.04 -9.63 26.12
CA GLY A 814 15.41 -9.38 25.69
C GLY A 814 16.02 -8.10 26.31
N TYR A 815 15.25 -7.00 26.38
CA TYR A 815 15.67 -5.77 27.10
C TYR A 815 15.99 -6.08 28.57
N GLY A 816 15.09 -6.82 29.24
CA GLY A 816 15.29 -7.22 30.62
C GLY A 816 16.55 -8.07 30.84
N LEU A 817 16.84 -9.01 29.93
CA LEU A 817 18.04 -9.86 29.99
C LEU A 817 19.33 -9.07 29.80
N LEU A 818 19.30 -8.05 28.94
CA LEU A 818 20.46 -7.16 28.68
C LEU A 818 20.61 -6.04 29.74
N GLY A 819 19.62 -5.86 30.62
CA GLY A 819 19.57 -4.70 31.52
C GLY A 819 19.33 -3.38 30.78
N LYS A 820 18.78 -3.42 29.56
CA LYS A 820 18.44 -2.25 28.76
C LYS A 820 17.21 -1.56 29.36
N PRO A 821 17.17 -0.22 29.47
CA PRO A 821 15.97 0.50 29.89
C PRO A 821 14.79 0.17 28.97
N ALA A 822 13.66 -0.26 29.54
CA ALA A 822 12.43 -0.56 28.83
C ALA A 822 11.35 0.49 29.13
N PRO A 823 10.45 0.82 28.16
CA PRO A 823 9.26 1.57 28.44
C PRO A 823 8.39 0.82 29.48
N ALA A 824 7.77 1.54 30.41
CA ALA A 824 6.94 0.92 31.43
C ALA A 824 5.68 0.25 30.84
N PHE A 825 5.14 0.86 29.76
CA PHE A 825 3.95 0.40 29.05
C PHE A 825 4.12 0.56 27.53
N VAL A 826 3.80 -0.49 26.79
CA VAL A 826 3.89 -0.54 25.31
C VAL A 826 2.55 -0.91 24.72
N THR A 827 2.14 -0.20 23.65
CA THR A 827 0.87 -0.43 22.97
C THR A 827 1.04 -0.81 21.51
N LEU A 828 0.17 -1.72 21.05
CA LEU A 828 0.01 -2.07 19.64
C LEU A 828 -1.27 -1.43 19.10
N PRO A 829 -1.22 -0.90 17.85
CA PRO A 829 -2.37 -0.23 17.25
C PRO A 829 -3.50 -1.19 16.87
N ALA A 830 -4.73 -0.68 16.89
CA ALA A 830 -5.93 -1.38 16.43
C ALA A 830 -5.87 -1.63 14.92
N LEU A 831 -6.28 -2.82 14.47
CA LEU A 831 -6.46 -3.14 13.05
C LEU A 831 -7.94 -2.97 12.69
N ARG A 832 -8.24 -2.09 11.73
CA ARG A 832 -9.59 -1.90 11.21
C ARG A 832 -9.97 -3.05 10.28
N VAL A 833 -11.04 -3.78 10.58
CA VAL A 833 -11.51 -4.94 9.81
C VAL A 833 -12.94 -4.72 9.34
N THR A 834 -13.18 -4.99 8.06
CA THR A 834 -14.46 -4.99 7.38
C THR A 834 -14.59 -6.26 6.53
N GLN A 835 -15.74 -6.48 5.89
CA GLN A 835 -15.94 -7.64 5.03
C GLN A 835 -14.87 -7.73 3.91
N ASP A 836 -14.44 -6.59 3.36
CA ASP A 836 -13.51 -6.55 2.23
C ASP A 836 -12.10 -7.05 2.58
N ASN A 837 -11.74 -7.03 3.87
CA ASN A 837 -10.38 -7.38 4.30
C ASN A 837 -10.31 -8.42 5.44
N VAL A 838 -11.43 -9.05 5.79
CA VAL A 838 -11.49 -9.97 6.95
C VAL A 838 -10.54 -11.18 6.80
N VAL A 839 -10.40 -11.72 5.59
CA VAL A 839 -9.50 -12.86 5.32
C VAL A 839 -8.04 -12.45 5.52
N ASP A 840 -7.67 -11.29 4.96
CA ASP A 840 -6.31 -10.75 5.09
C ASP A 840 -6.00 -10.36 6.55
N ALA A 841 -7.00 -9.76 7.23
CA ALA A 841 -6.89 -9.38 8.64
C ALA A 841 -6.67 -10.62 9.54
N TRP A 842 -7.36 -11.74 9.25
CA TRP A 842 -7.14 -12.99 9.97
C TRP A 842 -5.68 -13.46 9.88
N GLN A 843 -5.12 -13.49 8.66
CA GLN A 843 -3.73 -13.87 8.43
C GLN A 843 -2.75 -12.92 9.15
N ILE A 844 -3.05 -11.61 9.19
CA ILE A 844 -2.22 -10.61 9.88
C ILE A 844 -2.27 -10.83 11.41
N VAL A 845 -3.46 -11.05 11.96
CA VAL A 845 -3.68 -11.16 13.41
C VAL A 845 -3.11 -12.45 13.97
N TYR A 846 -3.29 -13.57 13.24
CA TYR A 846 -3.02 -14.92 13.76
C TYR A 846 -1.82 -15.62 13.10
N ARG A 847 -1.31 -15.10 11.97
CA ARG A 847 -0.28 -15.76 11.15
C ARG A 847 -0.65 -17.19 10.75
N ASP A 848 -1.93 -17.45 10.57
CA ASP A 848 -2.51 -18.74 10.22
C ASP A 848 -3.46 -18.60 9.03
N SER A 849 -3.71 -19.70 8.32
CA SER A 849 -4.69 -19.72 7.24
C SER A 849 -6.09 -19.41 7.77
N ALA A 850 -6.82 -18.55 7.09
CA ALA A 850 -8.17 -18.21 7.48
C ALA A 850 -9.07 -19.47 7.48
N PRO A 851 -9.81 -19.77 8.55
CA PRO A 851 -10.67 -20.93 8.61
C PRO A 851 -11.81 -20.76 7.58
N HIS A 852 -11.74 -21.43 6.44
CA HIS A 852 -12.77 -21.48 5.38
C HIS A 852 -13.72 -20.25 5.32
N LEU A 853 -13.13 -19.04 5.38
CA LEU A 853 -13.85 -17.76 5.32
C LEU A 853 -14.25 -17.41 3.89
#